data_7cffd5440183e8a1c99df299325fc89f
#
_entry.id   7cffd5440183e8a1c99df299325fc89f
#
_cell.length_a   1.000
_cell.length_b   1.000
_cell.length_c   1.000
_cell.angle_alpha   90.00
_cell.angle_beta   90.00
_cell.angle_gamma   90.00
#
_symmetry.space_group_name_H-M   'P 1'
#
loop_
_entity.id
_entity.type
_entity.pdbx_description
1 polymer ?
#
loop_
_entity_poly.entity_id
_entity_poly.type
_entity_poly.pdbx_seq_one_letter_code
_entity_poly.pdbx_strand_id
1 'polypeptide(L)'
;IQKLCDRVASSTLLDDRRDAVRALKSLSKKYRLEVGIQAMEHLIHVLQTDRSDSEIIGYALDTLYNVISNDLEEEEQEENSAKQVDDLGSQFTEIFIKQQENVTLLLTLVEEFDFHVRWPGVKLLTSLLKQQGPQVQQIILVSPMGVSRLMDLLADSREVIRNDGVLLLQQLTKSNAAIQKIVAFENAFERLLDIITEEGNSDGGIVVEDCLLLLQNLLKNNNSNQNFFKEGSYIQRMKPWFEVGDDNCGWSAQKVTNLHLMLQLVRVLVSPTNPPGATSSCQKAMFHCGLLQQLCTILMATGVPADILTETINTVSEVIRGCQTNQDYFASVNAPSNPPRPAIVVLLMSMVNERQPFVLRCAVLYCFQCFLYKNQKGQGEIVSTLLPSTIDATGNSVSAGQLLCGGLFSTDSLSNWCAAVALAHALQENATLKEQLLRVQLATSIGNPPVSLLQQCTNILSQGSKVQTRVGLLMLLCTWLSNCSIAVTHFLHNPANVPFLTGQIAENLGEEEQLVQGLCALLLGISIYYNDNSLENYRKEKLKQLIEKRIGRENFIEKLGFISKHELYSRAAQKPQPSFSSPDHMMFDHEFTKLVKELEGVISKAIYKSSEEDKKEEEVKKTLEQHDNIVTHYKKVIREQDQELEELKQRINTLTSQNEQLQATVTQQVSQIQQHKDQYNLLKVQLGKDTQHHNSHGDTLQMNGIQTEEVSKLKEELEEWKNKHELLQGQLKEKDSLIEKLNSSQLEMGSTEQSLQTSRFGGLEHSHELQKELEMLRSQIQLQSAEISKLQMENQKLQVMSTATDPMLGDSGATAATSSELEARLEQEIKELKSQVKALSEEKESLKQQLDSSTSTIAILQDKNSRLEREVAESKKEQDDLLVLLADQDQKISAQKMKLKDFGVAVEDEDDTESGDQGDEDEDGDEEEQD
;
A
#
# COMPACT_ATOMS: atom_id res chain seq x y z
N ILE A 1 -51.36 -7.63 30.65
CA ILE A 1 -50.28 -8.37 29.97
C ILE A 1 -50.38 -9.85 30.40
N GLN A 2 -50.27 -10.20 31.71
CA GLN A 2 -50.29 -11.59 32.18
C GLN A 2 -51.43 -12.42 31.60
N LYS A 3 -52.68 -11.91 31.64
CA LYS A 3 -53.85 -12.63 31.07
C LYS A 3 -53.72 -12.92 29.56
N LEU A 4 -53.03 -12.06 28.83
CA LEU A 4 -52.72 -12.28 27.39
C LEU A 4 -51.65 -13.36 27.22
N CYS A 5 -50.60 -13.35 28.04
CA CYS A 5 -49.58 -14.40 28.05
C CYS A 5 -50.19 -15.79 28.40
N ASP A 6 -51.03 -15.84 29.42
CA ASP A 6 -51.76 -17.08 29.80
C ASP A 6 -52.64 -17.59 28.63
N ARG A 7 -53.27 -16.69 27.88
CA ARG A 7 -54.09 -17.04 26.70
C ARG A 7 -53.21 -17.55 25.54
N VAL A 8 -52.07 -16.93 25.29
CA VAL A 8 -51.11 -17.41 24.31
C VAL A 8 -50.62 -18.83 24.66
N ALA A 9 -50.35 -19.10 25.95
CA ALA A 9 -49.81 -20.38 26.40
C ALA A 9 -50.84 -21.49 26.47
N SER A 10 -52.12 -21.19 26.84
CA SER A 10 -53.11 -22.21 27.19
C SER A 10 -54.23 -22.39 26.16
N SER A 11 -54.48 -21.44 25.25
CA SER A 11 -55.54 -21.57 24.27
C SER A 11 -55.22 -22.62 23.20
N THR A 12 -56.16 -23.52 22.96
CA THR A 12 -56.06 -24.51 21.87
C THR A 12 -56.50 -23.92 20.53
N LEU A 13 -57.22 -22.81 20.53
CA LEU A 13 -57.67 -22.13 19.32
C LEU A 13 -56.58 -21.16 18.81
N LEU A 14 -56.20 -21.33 17.57
CA LEU A 14 -55.19 -20.47 16.94
C LEU A 14 -55.60 -19.01 16.86
N ASP A 15 -56.88 -18.75 16.55
CA ASP A 15 -57.43 -17.38 16.49
C ASP A 15 -57.31 -16.65 17.81
N ASP A 16 -57.59 -17.34 18.93
CA ASP A 16 -57.43 -16.78 20.27
C ASP A 16 -55.98 -16.43 20.60
N ARG A 17 -55.03 -17.28 20.21
CA ARG A 17 -53.60 -16.99 20.39
C ARG A 17 -53.16 -15.81 19.51
N ARG A 18 -53.67 -15.77 18.27
CA ARG A 18 -53.40 -14.67 17.33
C ARG A 18 -53.87 -13.32 17.89
N ASP A 19 -55.10 -13.25 18.38
CA ASP A 19 -55.63 -12.03 18.96
C ASP A 19 -54.91 -11.61 20.24
N ALA A 20 -54.47 -12.56 21.04
CA ALA A 20 -53.67 -12.26 22.23
C ALA A 20 -52.28 -11.71 21.86
N VAL A 21 -51.61 -12.27 20.85
CA VAL A 21 -50.31 -11.76 20.37
C VAL A 21 -50.46 -10.39 19.70
N ARG A 22 -51.56 -10.17 18.94
CA ARG A 22 -51.89 -8.86 18.35
C ARG A 22 -52.06 -7.78 19.42
N ALA A 23 -52.73 -8.13 20.53
CA ALA A 23 -52.91 -7.21 21.66
C ALA A 23 -51.59 -6.93 22.38
N LEU A 24 -50.71 -7.94 22.54
CA LEU A 24 -49.37 -7.75 23.09
C LEU A 24 -48.52 -6.84 22.22
N LYS A 25 -48.58 -6.97 20.87
CA LYS A 25 -47.93 -6.06 19.93
C LYS A 25 -48.35 -4.61 20.13
N SER A 26 -49.65 -4.36 20.31
CA SER A 26 -50.14 -3.01 20.57
C SER A 26 -49.70 -2.45 21.92
N LEU A 27 -49.60 -3.29 22.93
CA LEU A 27 -49.16 -2.91 24.27
C LEU A 27 -47.65 -2.71 24.34
N SER A 28 -46.85 -3.44 23.55
CA SER A 28 -45.38 -3.38 23.56
C SER A 28 -44.83 -2.01 23.19
N LYS A 29 -45.56 -1.23 22.42
CA LYS A 29 -45.13 0.14 22.08
C LYS A 29 -45.13 1.08 23.31
N LYS A 30 -46.03 0.85 24.29
CA LYS A 30 -46.17 1.72 25.45
C LYS A 30 -45.65 1.10 26.74
N TYR A 31 -45.73 -0.23 26.88
CA TYR A 31 -45.40 -0.99 28.08
C TYR A 31 -44.27 -1.98 27.76
N ARG A 32 -43.16 -1.46 27.24
CA ARG A 32 -42.02 -2.21 26.74
C ARG A 32 -41.42 -3.16 27.79
N LEU A 33 -41.15 -2.63 28.99
CA LEU A 33 -40.56 -3.40 30.09
C LEU A 33 -41.45 -4.55 30.54
N GLU A 34 -42.73 -4.26 30.79
CA GLU A 34 -43.67 -5.25 31.30
C GLU A 34 -43.96 -6.34 30.25
N VAL A 35 -44.09 -5.98 28.98
CA VAL A 35 -44.26 -6.96 27.90
C VAL A 35 -43.02 -7.81 27.74
N GLY A 36 -41.81 -7.18 27.77
CA GLY A 36 -40.56 -7.92 27.68
C GLY A 36 -40.39 -8.95 28.79
N ILE A 37 -40.65 -8.57 30.04
CA ILE A 37 -40.50 -9.49 31.18
C ILE A 37 -41.51 -10.63 31.14
N GLN A 38 -42.78 -10.36 30.78
CA GLN A 38 -43.85 -11.33 30.91
C GLN A 38 -44.09 -12.16 29.63
N ALA A 39 -43.84 -11.61 28.44
CA ALA A 39 -44.28 -12.22 27.20
C ALA A 39 -43.13 -12.85 26.36
N MET A 40 -41.86 -12.51 26.58
CA MET A 40 -40.76 -12.92 25.70
C MET A 40 -40.70 -14.44 25.51
N GLU A 41 -40.73 -15.25 26.56
CA GLU A 41 -40.69 -16.72 26.47
C GLU A 41 -41.89 -17.29 25.70
N HIS A 42 -43.10 -16.74 25.93
CA HIS A 42 -44.28 -17.14 25.20
C HIS A 42 -44.23 -16.78 23.73
N LEU A 43 -43.70 -15.60 23.39
CA LEU A 43 -43.49 -15.18 21.99
C LEU A 43 -42.50 -16.07 21.27
N ILE A 44 -41.37 -16.41 21.92
CA ILE A 44 -40.36 -17.34 21.35
C ILE A 44 -41.02 -18.72 21.12
N HIS A 45 -41.84 -19.19 22.07
CA HIS A 45 -42.53 -20.46 21.90
C HIS A 45 -43.52 -20.44 20.72
N VAL A 46 -44.22 -19.33 20.49
CA VAL A 46 -45.08 -19.13 19.30
C VAL A 46 -44.27 -19.23 18.02
N LEU A 47 -43.09 -18.60 17.96
CA LEU A 47 -42.19 -18.70 16.78
C LEU A 47 -41.75 -20.14 16.49
N GLN A 48 -41.69 -21.00 17.51
CA GLN A 48 -41.32 -22.42 17.36
C GLN A 48 -42.49 -23.32 16.94
N THR A 49 -43.71 -23.05 17.44
CA THR A 49 -44.86 -23.94 17.33
C THR A 49 -45.87 -23.60 16.25
N ASP A 50 -46.12 -22.30 16.02
CA ASP A 50 -47.17 -21.83 15.13
C ASP A 50 -46.65 -21.40 13.73
N ARG A 51 -45.63 -22.07 13.21
CA ARG A 51 -44.94 -21.73 11.95
C ARG A 51 -45.85 -21.71 10.72
N SER A 52 -46.98 -22.41 10.72
CA SER A 52 -47.90 -22.47 9.59
C SER A 52 -48.75 -21.21 9.43
N ASP A 53 -48.79 -20.33 10.43
CA ASP A 53 -49.56 -19.11 10.43
C ASP A 53 -48.64 -17.87 10.41
N SER A 54 -48.51 -17.26 9.24
CA SER A 54 -47.63 -16.10 9.01
C SER A 54 -48.10 -14.86 9.81
N GLU A 55 -49.38 -14.74 10.10
CA GLU A 55 -49.93 -13.58 10.80
C GLU A 55 -49.55 -13.58 12.28
N ILE A 56 -49.69 -14.70 12.99
CA ILE A 56 -49.28 -14.82 14.40
C ILE A 56 -47.74 -14.68 14.54
N ILE A 57 -46.98 -15.29 13.62
CA ILE A 57 -45.52 -15.18 13.58
C ILE A 57 -45.13 -13.70 13.38
N GLY A 58 -45.75 -13.01 12.42
CA GLY A 58 -45.49 -11.60 12.17
C GLY A 58 -45.77 -10.73 13.40
N TYR A 59 -46.89 -10.94 14.09
CA TYR A 59 -47.19 -10.19 15.32
C TYR A 59 -46.20 -10.50 16.45
N ALA A 60 -45.76 -11.75 16.58
CA ALA A 60 -44.76 -12.13 17.57
C ALA A 60 -43.41 -11.46 17.31
N LEU A 61 -42.94 -11.47 16.05
CA LEU A 61 -41.72 -10.80 15.62
C LEU A 61 -41.76 -9.28 15.83
N ASP A 62 -42.91 -8.63 15.46
CA ASP A 62 -43.09 -7.20 15.69
C ASP A 62 -43.14 -6.85 17.18
N THR A 63 -43.69 -7.70 18.01
CA THR A 63 -43.72 -7.51 19.46
C THR A 63 -42.33 -7.58 20.05
N LEU A 64 -41.55 -8.58 19.66
CA LEU A 64 -40.15 -8.72 20.07
C LEU A 64 -39.28 -7.55 19.55
N TYR A 65 -39.53 -7.09 18.31
CA TYR A 65 -38.87 -5.89 17.80
C TYR A 65 -39.15 -4.65 18.66
N ASN A 66 -40.43 -4.38 18.99
CA ASN A 66 -40.82 -3.26 19.84
C ASN A 66 -40.17 -3.34 21.24
N VAL A 67 -39.98 -4.53 21.78
CA VAL A 67 -39.35 -4.76 23.09
C VAL A 67 -37.82 -4.51 23.03
N ILE A 68 -37.16 -4.90 21.94
CA ILE A 68 -35.69 -4.87 21.80
C ILE A 68 -35.22 -3.55 21.20
N SER A 69 -35.96 -2.96 20.23
CA SER A 69 -35.53 -1.76 19.54
C SER A 69 -35.60 -0.50 20.41
N ASN A 70 -34.61 0.36 20.33
CA ASN A 70 -34.61 1.69 20.93
C ASN A 70 -35.08 2.77 19.93
N ASP A 71 -35.37 2.42 18.69
CA ASP A 71 -35.73 3.37 17.62
C ASP A 71 -37.05 4.12 17.93
N LEU A 72 -37.91 3.57 18.79
CA LEU A 72 -39.18 4.17 19.17
C LEU A 72 -39.06 5.32 20.21
N GLU A 73 -37.94 5.43 20.90
CA GLU A 73 -37.68 6.46 21.92
C GLU A 73 -37.04 7.71 21.31
N GLU A 74 -36.42 7.61 20.12
CA GLU A 74 -35.82 8.74 19.43
C GLU A 74 -36.84 9.67 18.78
N GLU A 75 -38.01 9.16 18.38
CA GLU A 75 -39.09 9.97 17.77
C GLU A 75 -39.85 10.83 18.79
N GLU A 76 -39.82 10.56 20.11
CA GLU A 76 -40.54 11.30 21.15
C GLU A 76 -39.67 12.26 21.99
N GLN A 77 -38.35 12.35 21.76
CA GLN A 77 -37.45 13.18 22.57
C GLN A 77 -36.82 14.34 21.78
N GLU A 78 -37.63 15.31 21.36
CA GLU A 78 -37.21 16.71 21.26
C GLU A 78 -37.22 17.32 22.68
N GLU A 79 -36.04 17.81 23.12
CA GLU A 79 -35.76 18.66 24.27
C GLU A 79 -35.74 18.01 25.68
N ASN A 80 -34.55 18.05 26.23
CA ASN A 80 -34.17 18.00 27.64
C ASN A 80 -34.01 16.61 28.32
N SER A 81 -32.76 16.30 28.43
CA SER A 81 -32.03 15.79 29.60
C SER A 81 -31.08 14.64 29.26
N ALA A 82 -29.83 14.83 29.72
CA ALA A 82 -28.89 13.75 29.93
C ALA A 82 -29.46 12.73 30.94
N LYS A 83 -30.37 11.87 30.48
CA LYS A 83 -30.87 10.72 31.25
C LYS A 83 -30.07 9.50 30.83
N GLN A 84 -29.68 8.71 31.81
CA GLN A 84 -29.26 7.33 31.69
C GLN A 84 -30.01 6.70 30.52
N VAL A 85 -29.28 6.33 29.47
CA VAL A 85 -29.78 5.50 28.38
C VAL A 85 -30.28 4.22 29.06
N ASP A 86 -31.57 4.00 29.07
CA ASP A 86 -32.16 2.75 29.58
C ASP A 86 -31.66 1.63 28.68
N ASP A 87 -30.73 0.81 29.19
CA ASP A 87 -30.10 -0.33 28.52
C ASP A 87 -31.06 -1.54 28.37
N LEU A 88 -32.36 -1.27 28.30
CA LEU A 88 -33.40 -2.30 28.21
C LEU A 88 -33.25 -3.14 26.93
N GLY A 89 -32.95 -2.51 25.81
CA GLY A 89 -32.75 -3.21 24.54
C GLY A 89 -31.61 -4.19 24.61
N SER A 90 -30.48 -3.81 25.21
CA SER A 90 -29.34 -4.67 25.42
C SER A 90 -29.65 -5.83 26.38
N GLN A 91 -30.32 -5.57 27.48
CA GLN A 91 -30.73 -6.61 28.46
C GLN A 91 -31.69 -7.62 27.85
N PHE A 92 -32.73 -7.17 27.13
CA PHE A 92 -33.65 -8.09 26.44
C PHE A 92 -33.00 -8.85 25.31
N THR A 93 -32.05 -8.25 24.62
CA THR A 93 -31.20 -8.94 23.62
C THR A 93 -30.37 -10.04 24.29
N GLU A 94 -29.75 -9.78 25.42
CA GLU A 94 -28.99 -10.77 26.17
C GLU A 94 -29.84 -11.96 26.59
N ILE A 95 -31.07 -11.71 27.05
CA ILE A 95 -32.03 -12.77 27.38
C ILE A 95 -32.41 -13.59 26.14
N PHE A 96 -32.69 -12.93 25.00
CA PHE A 96 -33.07 -13.59 23.75
C PHE A 96 -31.94 -14.48 23.19
N ILE A 97 -30.73 -14.00 23.16
CA ILE A 97 -29.57 -14.71 22.57
C ILE A 97 -28.94 -15.75 23.52
N LYS A 98 -29.38 -15.79 24.80
CA LYS A 98 -28.92 -16.79 25.77
C LYS A 98 -29.15 -18.22 25.27
N GLN A 99 -30.25 -18.45 24.51
CA GLN A 99 -30.45 -19.64 23.72
C GLN A 99 -30.11 -19.34 22.27
N GLN A 100 -28.98 -19.87 21.79
CA GLN A 100 -28.49 -19.60 20.43
C GLN A 100 -29.46 -20.08 19.35
N GLU A 101 -30.29 -21.08 19.67
CA GLU A 101 -31.35 -21.63 18.84
C GLU A 101 -32.39 -20.57 18.44
N ASN A 102 -32.61 -19.54 19.26
CA ASN A 102 -33.52 -18.44 18.95
C ASN A 102 -33.01 -17.61 17.73
N VAL A 103 -31.72 -17.37 17.66
CA VAL A 103 -31.14 -16.67 16.52
C VAL A 103 -31.15 -17.58 15.27
N THR A 104 -30.84 -18.86 15.42
CA THR A 104 -30.92 -19.82 14.32
C THR A 104 -32.38 -19.97 13.81
N LEU A 105 -33.37 -19.98 14.69
CA LEU A 105 -34.78 -19.94 14.32
C LEU A 105 -35.11 -18.66 13.53
N LEU A 106 -34.65 -17.50 14.01
CA LEU A 106 -34.85 -16.22 13.32
C LEU A 106 -34.24 -16.23 11.91
N LEU A 107 -33.07 -16.82 11.74
CA LEU A 107 -32.45 -16.98 10.41
C LEU A 107 -33.36 -17.79 9.47
N THR A 108 -34.03 -18.86 9.97
CA THR A 108 -34.95 -19.63 9.13
C THR A 108 -36.23 -18.86 8.80
N LEU A 109 -36.69 -17.99 9.69
CA LEU A 109 -37.86 -17.13 9.44
C LEU A 109 -37.57 -16.00 8.44
N VAL A 110 -36.33 -15.53 8.38
CA VAL A 110 -35.89 -14.54 7.38
C VAL A 110 -35.84 -15.15 5.97
N GLU A 111 -35.71 -16.46 5.82
CA GLU A 111 -35.82 -17.16 4.53
C GLU A 111 -37.24 -17.32 4.01
N GLU A 112 -38.28 -17.18 4.88
CA GLU A 112 -39.66 -17.31 4.46
C GLU A 112 -40.06 -16.23 3.44
N PHE A 113 -40.81 -16.64 2.39
CA PHE A 113 -41.24 -15.70 1.34
C PHE A 113 -42.37 -14.79 1.78
N ASP A 114 -43.09 -15.10 2.86
CA ASP A 114 -44.17 -14.26 3.35
C ASP A 114 -43.64 -12.94 3.88
N PHE A 115 -44.13 -11.83 3.32
CA PHE A 115 -43.73 -10.48 3.73
C PHE A 115 -43.95 -10.22 5.22
N HIS A 116 -45.07 -10.70 5.78
CA HIS A 116 -45.43 -10.50 7.19
C HIS A 116 -44.52 -11.25 8.16
N VAL A 117 -43.74 -12.21 7.71
CA VAL A 117 -42.72 -12.93 8.47
C VAL A 117 -41.32 -12.39 8.17
N ARG A 118 -40.96 -12.32 6.90
CA ARG A 118 -39.63 -11.97 6.46
C ARG A 118 -39.22 -10.57 6.92
N TRP A 119 -40.05 -9.55 6.65
CA TRP A 119 -39.72 -8.17 7.00
C TRP A 119 -39.59 -7.90 8.49
N PRO A 120 -40.54 -8.32 9.37
CA PRO A 120 -40.33 -8.19 10.81
C PRO A 120 -39.12 -8.99 11.32
N GLY A 121 -38.84 -10.14 10.72
CA GLY A 121 -37.65 -10.92 11.02
C GLY A 121 -36.35 -10.15 10.74
N VAL A 122 -36.26 -9.48 9.59
CA VAL A 122 -35.10 -8.62 9.22
C VAL A 122 -34.94 -7.48 10.22
N LYS A 123 -36.02 -6.79 10.56
CA LYS A 123 -36.00 -5.69 11.55
C LYS A 123 -35.54 -6.15 12.93
N LEU A 124 -36.08 -7.28 13.41
CA LEU A 124 -35.70 -7.85 14.69
C LEU A 124 -34.21 -8.23 14.72
N LEU A 125 -33.72 -8.92 13.71
CA LEU A 125 -32.32 -9.31 13.63
C LEU A 125 -31.37 -8.10 13.56
N THR A 126 -31.76 -7.06 12.84
CA THR A 126 -31.04 -5.79 12.79
C THR A 126 -30.93 -5.14 14.16
N SER A 127 -32.05 -5.13 14.92
CA SER A 127 -32.08 -4.60 16.30
C SER A 127 -31.21 -5.40 17.25
N LEU A 128 -31.23 -6.73 17.17
CA LEU A 128 -30.33 -7.60 17.95
C LEU A 128 -28.86 -7.28 17.68
N LEU A 129 -28.49 -7.12 16.41
CA LEU A 129 -27.12 -6.73 15.99
C LEU A 129 -26.74 -5.33 16.46
N LYS A 130 -27.66 -4.37 16.48
CA LYS A 130 -27.40 -3.02 17.03
C LYS A 130 -27.13 -3.07 18.53
N GLN A 131 -27.83 -3.93 19.29
CA GLN A 131 -27.74 -4.00 20.77
C GLN A 131 -26.53 -4.84 21.24
N GLN A 132 -26.32 -6.04 20.69
CA GLN A 132 -25.30 -7.01 21.11
C GLN A 132 -24.56 -7.57 19.90
N GLY A 133 -24.01 -6.65 19.06
CA GLY A 133 -23.38 -6.99 17.78
C GLY A 133 -22.40 -8.16 17.82
N PRO A 134 -21.34 -8.11 18.63
CA PRO A 134 -20.31 -9.17 18.63
C PRO A 134 -20.85 -10.56 18.96
N GLN A 135 -21.79 -10.65 19.92
CA GLN A 135 -22.38 -11.92 20.35
C GLN A 135 -23.29 -12.51 19.27
N VAL A 136 -24.16 -11.66 18.69
CA VAL A 136 -25.07 -12.08 17.60
C VAL A 136 -24.29 -12.46 16.35
N GLN A 137 -23.26 -11.70 15.98
CA GLN A 137 -22.34 -12.03 14.89
C GLN A 137 -21.73 -13.41 15.07
N GLN A 138 -21.25 -13.73 16.27
CA GLN A 138 -20.64 -15.02 16.56
C GLN A 138 -21.65 -16.17 16.42
N ILE A 139 -22.90 -15.98 16.86
CA ILE A 139 -23.94 -17.00 16.71
C ILE A 139 -24.25 -17.22 15.22
N ILE A 140 -24.39 -16.15 14.44
CA ILE A 140 -24.64 -16.23 12.99
C ILE A 140 -23.48 -16.91 12.28
N LEU A 141 -22.24 -16.59 12.65
CA LEU A 141 -21.03 -17.15 12.03
C LEU A 141 -20.91 -18.67 12.26
N VAL A 142 -21.29 -19.15 13.45
CA VAL A 142 -21.26 -20.59 13.79
C VAL A 142 -22.48 -21.33 13.23
N SER A 143 -23.57 -20.64 12.94
CA SER A 143 -24.79 -21.25 12.38
C SER A 143 -24.55 -21.73 10.95
N PRO A 144 -24.94 -22.97 10.60
CA PRO A 144 -24.80 -23.46 9.24
C PRO A 144 -25.46 -22.52 8.23
N MET A 145 -24.70 -22.08 7.23
CA MET A 145 -25.17 -21.14 6.21
C MET A 145 -25.72 -19.82 6.77
N GLY A 146 -25.36 -19.43 8.00
CA GLY A 146 -25.97 -18.29 8.69
C GLY A 146 -25.81 -16.97 7.94
N VAL A 147 -24.63 -16.69 7.41
CA VAL A 147 -24.36 -15.48 6.61
C VAL A 147 -24.99 -15.60 5.22
N SER A 148 -24.82 -16.74 4.53
CA SER A 148 -25.34 -16.97 3.18
C SER A 148 -26.85 -16.77 3.07
N ARG A 149 -27.60 -17.21 4.09
CA ARG A 149 -29.07 -17.01 4.17
C ARG A 149 -29.48 -15.54 4.13
N LEU A 150 -28.66 -14.65 4.68
CA LEU A 150 -28.92 -13.22 4.72
C LEU A 150 -28.56 -12.52 3.41
N MET A 151 -27.71 -13.12 2.58
CA MET A 151 -27.32 -12.55 1.29
C MET A 151 -28.45 -12.50 0.28
N ASP A 152 -29.43 -13.41 0.39
CA ASP A 152 -30.60 -13.43 -0.49
C ASP A 152 -31.51 -12.19 -0.30
N LEU A 153 -31.37 -11.47 0.82
CA LEU A 153 -32.09 -10.23 1.05
C LEU A 153 -31.75 -9.15 0.03
N LEU A 154 -30.51 -9.11 -0.46
CA LEU A 154 -30.07 -8.15 -1.48
C LEU A 154 -30.71 -8.38 -2.86
N ALA A 155 -31.24 -9.58 -3.10
CA ALA A 155 -31.92 -9.95 -4.33
C ALA A 155 -33.45 -9.99 -4.17
N ASP A 156 -34.00 -9.56 -3.02
CA ASP A 156 -35.47 -9.52 -2.82
C ASP A 156 -36.10 -8.49 -3.75
N SER A 157 -37.12 -8.90 -4.49
CA SER A 157 -37.87 -8.03 -5.41
C SER A 157 -38.63 -6.91 -4.72
N ARG A 158 -38.84 -7.02 -3.41
CA ARG A 158 -39.49 -6.02 -2.59
C ARG A 158 -38.47 -5.05 -2.04
N GLU A 159 -38.47 -3.83 -2.53
CA GLU A 159 -37.50 -2.78 -2.17
C GLU A 159 -37.32 -2.59 -0.67
N VAL A 160 -38.45 -2.64 0.10
CA VAL A 160 -38.40 -2.48 1.56
C VAL A 160 -37.54 -3.56 2.21
N ILE A 161 -37.66 -4.82 1.79
CA ILE A 161 -36.86 -5.94 2.34
C ILE A 161 -35.41 -5.84 1.87
N ARG A 162 -35.19 -5.53 0.59
CA ARG A 162 -33.84 -5.32 0.04
C ARG A 162 -33.09 -4.22 0.79
N ASN A 163 -33.75 -3.07 0.99
CA ASN A 163 -33.14 -1.92 1.63
C ASN A 163 -32.87 -2.18 3.12
N ASP A 164 -33.82 -2.77 3.84
CA ASP A 164 -33.60 -3.19 5.24
C ASP A 164 -32.56 -4.31 5.35
N GLY A 165 -32.43 -5.15 4.33
CA GLY A 165 -31.37 -6.14 4.18
C GLY A 165 -29.99 -5.49 4.10
N VAL A 166 -29.84 -4.38 3.38
CA VAL A 166 -28.58 -3.59 3.35
C VAL A 166 -28.23 -3.08 4.75
N LEU A 167 -29.23 -2.52 5.47
CA LEU A 167 -29.02 -2.03 6.84
C LEU A 167 -28.64 -3.17 7.81
N LEU A 168 -29.26 -4.34 7.65
CA LEU A 168 -28.90 -5.54 8.43
C LEU A 168 -27.46 -5.93 8.18
N LEU A 169 -27.04 -6.03 6.92
CA LEU A 169 -25.68 -6.39 6.55
C LEU A 169 -24.65 -5.33 7.00
N GLN A 170 -25.00 -4.05 7.05
CA GLN A 170 -24.14 -3.03 7.66
C GLN A 170 -23.84 -3.36 9.13
N GLN A 171 -24.86 -3.74 9.92
CA GLN A 171 -24.67 -4.09 11.33
C GLN A 171 -23.92 -5.43 11.48
N LEU A 172 -24.22 -6.41 10.62
CA LEU A 172 -23.59 -7.73 10.63
C LEU A 172 -22.07 -7.66 10.31
N THR A 173 -21.67 -6.79 9.39
CA THR A 173 -20.28 -6.68 8.93
C THR A 173 -19.44 -5.71 9.75
N LYS A 174 -20.02 -5.03 10.72
CA LYS A 174 -19.34 -4.00 11.51
C LYS A 174 -18.22 -4.61 12.36
N SER A 175 -16.99 -4.20 12.07
CA SER A 175 -15.78 -4.61 12.81
C SER A 175 -15.54 -6.12 12.90
N ASN A 176 -16.04 -6.91 11.94
CA ASN A 176 -15.84 -8.36 11.88
C ASN A 176 -15.28 -8.80 10.53
N ALA A 177 -13.95 -8.99 10.47
CA ALA A 177 -13.24 -9.31 9.22
C ALA A 177 -13.64 -10.67 8.64
N ALA A 178 -13.98 -11.67 9.47
CA ALA A 178 -14.39 -12.99 9.00
C ALA A 178 -15.75 -12.91 8.27
N ILE A 179 -16.73 -12.26 8.87
CA ILE A 179 -18.04 -12.06 8.24
C ILE A 179 -17.91 -11.19 6.97
N GLN A 180 -17.07 -10.14 7.01
CA GLN A 180 -16.83 -9.30 5.83
C GLN A 180 -16.28 -10.10 4.65
N LYS A 181 -15.38 -11.05 4.89
CA LYS A 181 -14.85 -11.94 3.84
C LYS A 181 -15.95 -12.83 3.26
N ILE A 182 -16.75 -13.44 4.10
CA ILE A 182 -17.86 -14.31 3.66
C ILE A 182 -18.85 -13.50 2.80
N VAL A 183 -19.30 -12.34 3.30
CA VAL A 183 -20.24 -11.46 2.60
C VAL A 183 -19.69 -11.02 1.24
N ALA A 184 -18.40 -10.70 1.15
CA ALA A 184 -17.76 -10.36 -0.12
C ALA A 184 -17.74 -11.55 -1.08
N PHE A 185 -17.45 -12.76 -0.59
CA PHE A 185 -17.41 -14.00 -1.37
C PHE A 185 -18.80 -14.41 -1.88
N GLU A 186 -19.86 -14.08 -1.14
CA GLU A 186 -21.28 -14.29 -1.49
C GLU A 186 -21.79 -13.23 -2.47
N ASN A 187 -20.93 -12.72 -3.33
CA ASN A 187 -21.26 -11.79 -4.42
C ASN A 187 -21.86 -10.43 -3.97
N ALA A 188 -21.55 -9.97 -2.74
CA ALA A 188 -22.06 -8.70 -2.24
C ALA A 188 -21.62 -7.51 -3.10
N PHE A 189 -20.39 -7.50 -3.59
CA PHE A 189 -19.87 -6.38 -4.38
C PHE A 189 -20.68 -6.16 -5.66
N GLU A 190 -20.98 -7.22 -6.38
CA GLU A 190 -21.76 -7.13 -7.61
C GLU A 190 -23.17 -6.63 -7.32
N ARG A 191 -23.86 -7.26 -6.38
CA ARG A 191 -25.24 -6.91 -6.00
C ARG A 191 -25.34 -5.45 -5.51
N LEU A 192 -24.40 -4.99 -4.68
CA LEU A 192 -24.42 -3.61 -4.18
C LEU A 192 -24.17 -2.59 -5.30
N LEU A 193 -23.23 -2.91 -6.21
CA LEU A 193 -22.95 -2.06 -7.36
C LEU A 193 -24.11 -2.02 -8.35
N ASP A 194 -24.85 -3.13 -8.51
CA ASP A 194 -26.08 -3.17 -9.31
C ASP A 194 -27.16 -2.25 -8.69
N ILE A 195 -27.43 -2.39 -7.39
CA ILE A 195 -28.37 -1.53 -6.67
C ILE A 195 -27.98 -0.06 -6.84
N ILE A 196 -26.72 0.31 -6.63
CA ILE A 196 -26.25 1.69 -6.79
C ILE A 196 -26.50 2.20 -8.21
N THR A 197 -26.28 1.35 -9.22
CA THR A 197 -26.50 1.71 -10.63
C THR A 197 -27.98 1.88 -10.95
N GLU A 198 -28.81 0.96 -10.48
CA GLU A 198 -30.27 1.00 -10.65
C GLU A 198 -30.92 2.21 -9.98
N GLU A 199 -30.42 2.60 -8.80
CA GLU A 199 -30.89 3.76 -8.02
C GLU A 199 -30.35 5.10 -8.57
N GLY A 200 -29.54 5.11 -9.63
CA GLY A 200 -29.08 6.34 -10.32
C GLY A 200 -27.69 6.83 -9.91
N ASN A 201 -26.83 5.96 -9.38
CA ASN A 201 -25.46 6.28 -8.98
C ASN A 201 -25.41 7.44 -7.97
N SER A 202 -24.61 8.48 -8.24
CA SER A 202 -24.45 9.63 -7.34
C SER A 202 -25.75 10.45 -7.14
N ASP A 203 -26.69 10.40 -8.08
CA ASP A 203 -27.99 11.08 -7.99
C ASP A 203 -29.05 10.28 -7.25
N GLY A 204 -28.74 9.06 -6.82
CA GLY A 204 -29.65 8.18 -6.09
C GLY A 204 -29.99 8.67 -4.67
N GLY A 205 -31.02 8.02 -4.06
CA GLY A 205 -31.51 8.36 -2.73
C GLY A 205 -30.66 7.76 -1.59
N ILE A 206 -31.29 7.67 -0.41
CA ILE A 206 -30.70 7.12 0.82
C ILE A 206 -30.21 5.67 0.66
N VAL A 207 -30.83 4.90 -0.22
CA VAL A 207 -30.43 3.50 -0.48
C VAL A 207 -29.01 3.42 -1.04
N VAL A 208 -28.62 4.37 -1.90
CA VAL A 208 -27.24 4.47 -2.40
C VAL A 208 -26.28 4.75 -1.25
N GLU A 209 -26.61 5.69 -0.38
CA GLU A 209 -25.82 5.98 0.82
C GLU A 209 -25.62 4.72 1.68
N ASP A 210 -26.69 3.97 1.94
CA ASP A 210 -26.63 2.73 2.72
C ASP A 210 -25.76 1.66 2.07
N CYS A 211 -25.84 1.49 0.75
CA CYS A 211 -24.97 0.58 0.00
C CYS A 211 -23.50 1.01 0.09
N LEU A 212 -23.21 2.31 -0.01
CA LEU A 212 -21.86 2.84 0.11
C LEU A 212 -21.27 2.64 1.50
N LEU A 213 -22.07 2.80 2.54
CA LEU A 213 -21.66 2.53 3.92
C LEU A 213 -21.34 1.04 4.14
N LEU A 214 -22.14 0.14 3.55
CA LEU A 214 -21.85 -1.30 3.59
C LEU A 214 -20.55 -1.62 2.83
N LEU A 215 -20.33 -1.06 1.64
CA LEU A 215 -19.07 -1.20 0.91
C LEU A 215 -17.87 -0.70 1.73
N GLN A 216 -18.02 0.41 2.46
CA GLN A 216 -16.96 0.87 3.37
C GLN A 216 -16.65 -0.14 4.47
N ASN A 217 -17.68 -0.76 5.09
CA ASN A 217 -17.48 -1.81 6.08
C ASN A 217 -16.69 -3.00 5.51
N LEU A 218 -17.01 -3.39 4.27
CA LEU A 218 -16.39 -4.55 3.62
C LEU A 218 -14.93 -4.29 3.20
N LEU A 219 -14.58 -3.06 2.83
CA LEU A 219 -13.29 -2.73 2.23
C LEU A 219 -12.30 -2.10 3.20
N LYS A 220 -12.77 -1.33 4.21
CA LYS A 220 -11.91 -0.61 5.14
C LYS A 220 -11.16 -1.58 6.04
N ASN A 221 -9.83 -1.47 6.06
CA ASN A 221 -8.93 -2.32 6.87
C ASN A 221 -9.05 -3.83 6.55
N ASN A 222 -9.52 -4.19 5.36
CA ASN A 222 -9.64 -5.58 4.92
C ASN A 222 -8.93 -5.77 3.57
N ASN A 223 -7.64 -6.11 3.63
CA ASN A 223 -6.79 -6.27 2.44
C ASN A 223 -7.28 -7.39 1.53
N SER A 224 -7.81 -8.48 2.08
CA SER A 224 -8.37 -9.59 1.31
C SER A 224 -9.53 -9.12 0.43
N ASN A 225 -10.48 -8.41 1.02
CA ASN A 225 -11.62 -7.86 0.27
C ASN A 225 -11.21 -6.78 -0.73
N GLN A 226 -10.19 -5.94 -0.41
CA GLN A 226 -9.67 -4.97 -1.35
C GLN A 226 -9.05 -5.65 -2.58
N ASN A 227 -8.29 -6.72 -2.38
CA ASN A 227 -7.72 -7.50 -3.47
C ASN A 227 -8.82 -8.17 -4.32
N PHE A 228 -9.80 -8.81 -3.68
CA PHE A 228 -10.93 -9.42 -4.36
C PHE A 228 -11.73 -8.38 -5.17
N PHE A 229 -11.99 -7.20 -4.60
CA PHE A 229 -12.67 -6.10 -5.29
C PHE A 229 -11.90 -5.64 -6.54
N LYS A 230 -10.59 -5.54 -6.46
CA LYS A 230 -9.73 -5.20 -7.59
C LYS A 230 -9.73 -6.31 -8.65
N GLU A 231 -9.54 -7.57 -8.25
CA GLU A 231 -9.46 -8.73 -9.15
C GLU A 231 -10.78 -9.00 -9.85
N GLY A 232 -11.91 -8.79 -9.19
CA GLY A 232 -13.24 -8.84 -9.78
C GLY A 232 -13.57 -7.67 -10.72
N SER A 233 -12.60 -6.80 -11.03
CA SER A 233 -12.77 -5.63 -11.91
C SER A 233 -13.84 -4.62 -11.45
N TYR A 234 -14.21 -4.64 -10.18
CA TYR A 234 -15.24 -3.76 -9.64
C TYR A 234 -14.81 -2.28 -9.61
N ILE A 235 -13.49 -2.00 -9.63
CA ILE A 235 -12.98 -0.63 -9.74
C ILE A 235 -13.51 0.07 -11.01
N GLN A 236 -13.64 -0.66 -12.12
CA GLN A 236 -14.17 -0.11 -13.37
C GLN A 236 -15.63 0.36 -13.24
N ARG A 237 -16.41 -0.30 -12.39
CA ARG A 237 -17.82 0.04 -12.13
C ARG A 237 -18.01 1.29 -11.27
N MET A 238 -16.93 1.80 -10.66
CA MET A 238 -16.94 3.06 -9.91
C MET A 238 -16.87 4.29 -10.84
N LYS A 239 -16.41 4.14 -12.07
CA LYS A 239 -16.23 5.27 -13.01
C LYS A 239 -17.52 6.09 -13.24
N PRO A 240 -18.70 5.48 -13.49
CA PRO A 240 -19.96 6.23 -13.71
C PRO A 240 -20.39 7.09 -12.51
N TRP A 241 -19.93 6.79 -11.31
CA TRP A 241 -20.25 7.57 -10.10
C TRP A 241 -19.81 9.03 -10.19
N PHE A 242 -18.74 9.28 -10.95
CA PHE A 242 -18.06 10.56 -11.06
C PHE A 242 -18.32 11.25 -12.41
N GLU A 243 -19.24 10.74 -13.21
CA GLU A 243 -19.65 11.41 -14.44
C GLU A 243 -20.49 12.64 -14.06
N VAL A 244 -19.98 13.82 -14.39
CA VAL A 244 -20.70 15.08 -14.19
C VAL A 244 -21.66 15.23 -15.39
N GLY A 245 -22.97 15.22 -15.11
CA GLY A 245 -23.97 15.55 -16.12
C GLY A 245 -23.86 17.01 -16.58
N ASP A 246 -24.54 17.34 -17.67
CA ASP A 246 -24.59 18.71 -18.21
C ASP A 246 -24.92 19.74 -17.11
N ASP A 247 -24.37 20.96 -17.23
CA ASP A 247 -24.33 22.09 -16.29
C ASP A 247 -25.66 22.48 -15.60
N ASN A 248 -26.79 21.83 -15.91
CA ASN A 248 -28.10 22.12 -15.35
C ASN A 248 -28.58 21.19 -14.22
N CYS A 249 -27.85 20.12 -13.87
CA CYS A 249 -28.20 19.29 -12.73
C CYS A 249 -27.68 19.93 -11.42
N GLY A 250 -28.60 20.41 -10.61
CA GLY A 250 -28.28 21.00 -9.30
C GLY A 250 -27.63 20.01 -8.34
N TRP A 251 -26.80 20.50 -7.45
CA TRP A 251 -26.18 19.75 -6.36
C TRP A 251 -27.17 19.54 -5.22
N SER A 252 -27.91 18.42 -5.20
CA SER A 252 -28.76 18.07 -4.05
C SER A 252 -27.88 17.66 -2.84
N ALA A 253 -28.42 17.82 -1.63
CA ALA A 253 -27.73 17.40 -0.41
C ALA A 253 -27.39 15.90 -0.46
N GLN A 254 -28.29 15.05 -0.97
CA GLN A 254 -28.07 13.61 -1.08
C GLN A 254 -26.93 13.29 -2.08
N LYS A 255 -26.88 13.98 -3.24
CA LYS A 255 -25.79 13.83 -4.19
C LYS A 255 -24.43 14.19 -3.60
N VAL A 256 -24.37 15.26 -2.82
CA VAL A 256 -23.15 15.67 -2.10
C VAL A 256 -22.72 14.59 -1.12
N THR A 257 -23.65 14.03 -0.33
CA THR A 257 -23.37 12.93 0.61
C THR A 257 -22.89 11.68 -0.12
N ASN A 258 -23.59 11.28 -1.18
CA ASN A 258 -23.22 10.10 -1.97
C ASN A 258 -21.83 10.25 -2.56
N LEU A 259 -21.54 11.37 -3.22
CA LEU A 259 -20.21 11.62 -3.82
C LEU A 259 -19.11 11.66 -2.77
N HIS A 260 -19.37 12.23 -1.61
CA HIS A 260 -18.40 12.22 -0.51
C HIS A 260 -18.06 10.78 -0.09
N LEU A 261 -19.04 9.92 0.10
CA LEU A 261 -18.82 8.51 0.42
C LEU A 261 -18.14 7.75 -0.72
N MET A 262 -18.49 8.02 -1.98
CA MET A 262 -17.86 7.44 -3.17
C MET A 262 -16.38 7.80 -3.26
N LEU A 263 -16.03 9.08 -3.02
CA LEU A 263 -14.65 9.54 -2.95
C LEU A 263 -13.88 8.86 -1.81
N GLN A 264 -14.50 8.71 -0.64
CA GLN A 264 -13.89 7.99 0.47
C GLN A 264 -13.63 6.51 0.14
N LEU A 265 -14.52 5.84 -0.58
CA LEU A 265 -14.33 4.46 -1.03
C LEU A 265 -13.13 4.32 -1.97
N VAL A 266 -12.96 5.26 -2.91
CA VAL A 266 -11.74 5.31 -3.75
C VAL A 266 -10.50 5.42 -2.87
N ARG A 267 -10.53 6.30 -1.87
CA ARG A 267 -9.41 6.50 -0.94
C ARG A 267 -9.10 5.27 -0.09
N VAL A 268 -10.11 4.49 0.32
CA VAL A 268 -9.88 3.22 1.03
C VAL A 268 -9.01 2.27 0.24
N LEU A 269 -9.19 2.20 -1.09
CA LEU A 269 -8.44 1.31 -1.98
C LEU A 269 -6.99 1.77 -2.25
N VAL A 270 -6.72 3.06 -2.16
CA VAL A 270 -5.42 3.67 -2.45
C VAL A 270 -4.75 4.32 -1.23
N SER A 271 -5.26 4.05 -0.04
CA SER A 271 -4.71 4.62 1.20
C SER A 271 -3.21 4.37 1.33
N PRO A 272 -2.41 5.37 1.74
CA PRO A 272 -0.99 5.18 2.03
C PRO A 272 -0.69 4.20 3.16
N THR A 273 -1.70 3.83 3.96
CA THR A 273 -1.59 2.86 5.06
C THR A 273 -1.77 1.41 4.59
N ASN A 274 -2.28 1.19 3.38
CA ASN A 274 -2.38 -0.13 2.78
C ASN A 274 -0.99 -0.67 2.35
N PRO A 275 -0.82 -1.98 2.16
CA PRO A 275 0.39 -2.53 1.58
C PRO A 275 0.75 -1.86 0.24
N PRO A 276 2.01 -1.44 0.02
CA PRO A 276 2.39 -0.65 -1.16
C PRO A 276 2.04 -1.32 -2.50
N GLY A 277 2.15 -2.64 -2.59
CA GLY A 277 1.80 -3.40 -3.79
C GLY A 277 0.31 -3.34 -4.12
N ALA A 278 -0.56 -3.46 -3.12
CA ALA A 278 -2.01 -3.36 -3.27
C ALA A 278 -2.42 -1.95 -3.73
N THR A 279 -1.88 -0.92 -3.08
CA THR A 279 -2.12 0.48 -3.45
C THR A 279 -1.71 0.77 -4.89
N SER A 280 -0.49 0.40 -5.28
CA SER A 280 0.02 0.61 -6.64
C SER A 280 -0.83 -0.09 -7.70
N SER A 281 -1.30 -1.30 -7.41
CA SER A 281 -2.15 -2.07 -8.30
C SER A 281 -3.52 -1.41 -8.50
N CYS A 282 -4.15 -0.91 -7.44
CA CYS A 282 -5.41 -0.17 -7.52
C CYS A 282 -5.25 1.17 -8.25
N GLN A 283 -4.17 1.92 -7.99
CA GLN A 283 -3.86 3.17 -8.69
C GLN A 283 -3.76 2.96 -10.21
N LYS A 284 -3.07 1.92 -10.65
CA LYS A 284 -2.97 1.55 -12.08
C LYS A 284 -4.31 1.17 -12.67
N ALA A 285 -5.11 0.38 -11.96
CA ALA A 285 -6.45 -0.01 -12.39
C ALA A 285 -7.36 1.22 -12.57
N MET A 286 -7.33 2.18 -11.65
CA MET A 286 -8.08 3.44 -11.71
C MET A 286 -7.67 4.31 -12.89
N PHE A 287 -6.40 4.33 -13.25
CA PHE A 287 -5.94 5.01 -14.46
C PHE A 287 -6.46 4.33 -15.73
N HIS A 288 -6.29 3.01 -15.84
CA HIS A 288 -6.67 2.25 -17.04
C HIS A 288 -8.17 2.26 -17.33
N CYS A 289 -9.02 2.23 -16.30
CA CYS A 289 -10.47 2.30 -16.49
C CYS A 289 -10.99 3.74 -16.74
N GLY A 290 -10.16 4.75 -16.61
CA GLY A 290 -10.55 6.16 -16.81
C GLY A 290 -11.16 6.82 -15.57
N LEU A 291 -11.05 6.22 -14.39
CA LEU A 291 -11.56 6.80 -13.15
C LEU A 291 -10.78 8.07 -12.74
N LEU A 292 -9.45 8.04 -12.84
CA LEU A 292 -8.62 9.21 -12.57
C LEU A 292 -8.98 10.39 -13.48
N GLN A 293 -9.30 10.11 -14.74
CA GLN A 293 -9.73 11.12 -15.72
C GLN A 293 -11.03 11.80 -15.27
N GLN A 294 -12.01 11.02 -14.79
CA GLN A 294 -13.28 11.58 -14.26
C GLN A 294 -13.06 12.43 -13.02
N LEU A 295 -12.22 11.97 -12.08
CA LEU A 295 -11.86 12.74 -10.90
C LEU A 295 -11.20 14.08 -11.26
N CYS A 296 -10.31 14.10 -12.25
CA CYS A 296 -9.67 15.32 -12.73
C CYS A 296 -10.67 16.23 -13.46
N THR A 297 -11.71 15.68 -14.11
CA THR A 297 -12.80 16.46 -14.71
C THR A 297 -13.59 17.19 -13.63
N ILE A 298 -13.97 16.51 -12.53
CA ILE A 298 -14.64 17.16 -11.39
C ILE A 298 -13.73 18.25 -10.78
N LEU A 299 -12.45 17.96 -10.64
CA LEU A 299 -11.47 18.89 -10.08
C LEU A 299 -11.41 20.21 -10.85
N MET A 300 -11.57 20.16 -12.16
CA MET A 300 -11.50 21.33 -13.06
C MET A 300 -12.87 21.88 -13.44
N ALA A 301 -13.98 21.28 -12.99
CA ALA A 301 -15.34 21.75 -13.26
C ALA A 301 -15.67 23.01 -12.47
N THR A 302 -16.57 23.82 -13.01
CA THR A 302 -17.09 25.03 -12.36
C THR A 302 -18.34 24.70 -11.56
N GLY A 303 -18.57 25.40 -10.43
CA GLY A 303 -19.80 25.25 -9.65
C GLY A 303 -19.84 24.02 -8.74
N VAL A 304 -18.75 23.30 -8.60
CA VAL A 304 -18.64 22.16 -7.64
C VAL A 304 -18.66 22.70 -6.21
N PRO A 305 -19.44 22.09 -5.29
CA PRO A 305 -19.43 22.44 -3.88
C PRO A 305 -18.02 22.33 -3.29
N ALA A 306 -17.66 23.26 -2.39
CA ALA A 306 -16.33 23.35 -1.82
C ALA A 306 -15.89 22.06 -1.10
N ASP A 307 -16.82 21.37 -0.43
CA ASP A 307 -16.55 20.13 0.29
C ASP A 307 -16.22 18.98 -0.68
N ILE A 308 -16.97 18.88 -1.78
CA ILE A 308 -16.72 17.89 -2.84
C ILE A 308 -15.41 18.19 -3.56
N LEU A 309 -15.14 19.46 -3.85
CA LEU A 309 -13.88 19.86 -4.47
C LEU A 309 -12.68 19.47 -3.58
N THR A 310 -12.78 19.77 -2.29
CA THR A 310 -11.74 19.45 -1.30
C THR A 310 -11.51 17.93 -1.20
N GLU A 311 -12.56 17.14 -1.11
CA GLU A 311 -12.45 15.69 -1.03
C GLU A 311 -11.98 15.07 -2.36
N THR A 312 -12.35 15.65 -3.48
CA THR A 312 -11.83 15.25 -4.81
C THR A 312 -10.32 15.50 -4.91
N ILE A 313 -9.84 16.64 -4.42
CA ILE A 313 -8.40 16.94 -4.36
C ILE A 313 -7.67 15.89 -3.51
N ASN A 314 -8.19 15.59 -2.32
CA ASN A 314 -7.61 14.57 -1.44
C ASN A 314 -7.59 13.18 -2.10
N THR A 315 -8.66 12.83 -2.82
CA THR A 315 -8.78 11.55 -3.51
C THR A 315 -7.79 11.44 -4.68
N VAL A 316 -7.72 12.46 -5.53
CA VAL A 316 -6.72 12.53 -6.62
C VAL A 316 -5.30 12.43 -6.05
N SER A 317 -5.05 13.10 -4.92
CA SER A 317 -3.75 13.05 -4.24
C SER A 317 -3.30 11.61 -3.96
N GLU A 318 -4.18 10.78 -3.38
CA GLU A 318 -3.85 9.40 -3.05
C GLU A 318 -3.82 8.48 -4.27
N VAL A 319 -4.63 8.75 -5.30
CA VAL A 319 -4.59 8.01 -6.58
C VAL A 319 -3.28 8.24 -7.34
N ILE A 320 -2.67 9.42 -7.23
CA ILE A 320 -1.40 9.73 -7.92
C ILE A 320 -0.16 9.43 -7.07
N ARG A 321 -0.25 9.36 -5.74
CA ARG A 321 0.88 9.25 -4.84
C ARG A 321 1.79 8.06 -5.17
N GLY A 322 3.02 8.32 -5.59
CA GLY A 322 4.03 7.29 -5.87
C GLY A 322 3.77 6.42 -7.10
N CYS A 323 2.81 6.79 -7.94
CA CYS A 323 2.52 6.12 -9.22
C CYS A 323 2.90 7.06 -10.38
N GLN A 324 4.05 6.82 -10.99
CA GLN A 324 4.61 7.71 -12.03
C GLN A 324 3.64 7.96 -13.19
N THR A 325 2.98 6.92 -13.69
CA THR A 325 2.00 7.06 -14.79
C THR A 325 0.85 8.00 -14.43
N ASN A 326 0.33 7.89 -13.20
CA ASN A 326 -0.77 8.73 -12.75
C ASN A 326 -0.30 10.17 -12.48
N GLN A 327 0.93 10.35 -11.97
CA GLN A 327 1.55 11.67 -11.79
C GLN A 327 1.81 12.35 -13.13
N ASP A 328 2.31 11.63 -14.13
CA ASP A 328 2.52 12.15 -15.50
C ASP A 328 1.18 12.55 -16.15
N TYR A 329 0.15 11.76 -15.97
CA TYR A 329 -1.19 12.12 -16.41
C TYR A 329 -1.68 13.40 -15.74
N PHE A 330 -1.59 13.49 -14.41
CA PHE A 330 -2.01 14.68 -13.66
C PHE A 330 -1.25 15.93 -14.09
N ALA A 331 0.04 15.83 -14.39
CA ALA A 331 0.84 16.93 -14.93
C ALA A 331 0.33 17.46 -16.27
N SER A 332 -0.32 16.60 -17.08
CA SER A 332 -0.90 16.97 -18.37
C SER A 332 -2.29 17.60 -18.29
N VAL A 333 -2.95 17.54 -17.12
CA VAL A 333 -4.30 18.07 -16.93
C VAL A 333 -4.26 19.59 -16.92
N ASN A 334 -5.12 20.21 -17.73
CA ASN A 334 -5.25 21.65 -17.82
C ASN A 334 -6.64 22.12 -17.38
N ALA A 335 -6.69 23.24 -16.71
CA ALA A 335 -7.94 23.93 -16.42
C ALA A 335 -8.51 24.59 -17.71
N PRO A 336 -9.84 24.65 -17.85
CA PRO A 336 -10.49 25.27 -18.99
C PRO A 336 -10.38 26.81 -18.94
N SER A 337 -9.17 27.34 -19.12
CA SER A 337 -8.88 28.77 -19.17
C SER A 337 -8.28 29.15 -20.52
N ASN A 338 -8.34 30.40 -20.92
CA ASN A 338 -7.72 30.87 -22.15
C ASN A 338 -6.61 31.89 -21.82
N PRO A 339 -5.31 31.57 -22.01
CA PRO A 339 -4.76 30.26 -22.41
C PRO A 339 -4.96 29.17 -21.36
N PRO A 340 -4.95 27.88 -21.76
CA PRO A 340 -5.05 26.75 -20.83
C PRO A 340 -3.93 26.79 -19.79
N ARG A 341 -4.26 26.56 -18.52
CA ARG A 341 -3.26 26.53 -17.41
C ARG A 341 -3.18 25.11 -16.83
N PRO A 342 -1.98 24.63 -16.51
CA PRO A 342 -1.85 23.35 -15.80
C PRO A 342 -2.65 23.34 -14.51
N ALA A 343 -3.35 22.23 -14.23
CA ALA A 343 -4.16 22.07 -13.03
C ALA A 343 -3.36 22.34 -11.76
N ILE A 344 -2.11 21.88 -11.71
CA ILE A 344 -1.22 22.09 -10.57
C ILE A 344 -0.98 23.59 -10.29
N VAL A 345 -0.87 24.42 -11.30
CA VAL A 345 -0.69 25.88 -11.15
C VAL A 345 -1.96 26.52 -10.58
N VAL A 346 -3.15 26.12 -11.08
CA VAL A 346 -4.44 26.61 -10.58
C VAL A 346 -4.63 26.23 -9.11
N LEU A 347 -4.29 25.01 -8.75
CA LEU A 347 -4.34 24.54 -7.35
C LEU A 347 -3.38 25.34 -6.47
N LEU A 348 -2.13 25.56 -6.90
CA LEU A 348 -1.17 26.37 -6.15
C LEU A 348 -1.65 27.81 -5.94
N MET A 349 -2.33 28.39 -6.93
CA MET A 349 -2.97 29.72 -6.76
C MET A 349 -3.97 29.71 -5.60
N SER A 350 -4.75 28.64 -5.44
CA SER A 350 -5.69 28.50 -4.32
C SER A 350 -4.97 28.30 -2.98
N MET A 351 -3.84 27.57 -2.96
CA MET A 351 -3.06 27.33 -1.75
C MET A 351 -2.49 28.63 -1.15
N VAL A 352 -1.98 29.52 -1.98
CA VAL A 352 -1.36 30.78 -1.54
C VAL A 352 -2.35 31.93 -1.41
N ASN A 353 -3.62 31.73 -1.71
CA ASN A 353 -4.66 32.75 -1.58
C ASN A 353 -5.30 32.69 -0.19
N GLU A 354 -5.10 33.73 0.59
CA GLU A 354 -5.62 33.89 1.96
C GLU A 354 -7.16 33.80 2.05
N ARG A 355 -7.89 34.10 0.96
CA ARG A 355 -9.35 34.08 0.91
C ARG A 355 -9.92 32.68 0.78
N GLN A 356 -9.13 31.69 0.43
CA GLN A 356 -9.57 30.32 0.30
C GLN A 356 -9.74 29.64 1.68
N PRO A 357 -10.72 28.76 1.84
CA PRO A 357 -10.90 27.99 3.07
C PRO A 357 -9.65 27.23 3.48
N PHE A 358 -9.35 27.21 4.77
CA PHE A 358 -8.18 26.52 5.33
C PHE A 358 -8.09 25.04 4.90
N VAL A 359 -9.23 24.31 4.95
CA VAL A 359 -9.28 22.89 4.60
C VAL A 359 -8.92 22.67 3.13
N LEU A 360 -9.38 23.55 2.23
CA LEU A 360 -9.04 23.49 0.81
C LEU A 360 -7.53 23.73 0.59
N ARG A 361 -6.95 24.71 1.27
CA ARG A 361 -5.51 25.01 1.19
C ARG A 361 -4.66 23.83 1.65
N CYS A 362 -5.08 23.14 2.72
CA CYS A 362 -4.44 21.90 3.18
C CYS A 362 -4.55 20.76 2.17
N ALA A 363 -5.72 20.59 1.56
CA ALA A 363 -5.93 19.57 0.53
C ALA A 363 -5.03 19.81 -0.70
N VAL A 364 -4.91 21.06 -1.14
CA VAL A 364 -4.01 21.43 -2.24
C VAL A 364 -2.55 21.15 -1.91
N LEU A 365 -2.11 21.49 -0.69
CA LEU A 365 -0.76 21.18 -0.23
C LEU A 365 -0.52 19.66 -0.28
N TYR A 366 -1.47 18.87 0.23
CA TYR A 366 -1.36 17.41 0.20
C TYR A 366 -1.30 16.86 -1.24
N CYS A 367 -2.11 17.42 -2.15
CA CYS A 367 -2.06 17.05 -3.57
C CYS A 367 -0.67 17.32 -4.17
N PHE A 368 -0.10 18.47 -3.89
CA PHE A 368 1.23 18.84 -4.35
C PHE A 368 2.31 17.91 -3.78
N GLN A 369 2.24 17.59 -2.51
CA GLN A 369 3.13 16.61 -1.86
C GLN A 369 3.02 15.23 -2.53
N CYS A 370 1.81 14.73 -2.77
CA CYS A 370 1.58 13.45 -3.44
C CYS A 370 2.05 13.44 -4.90
N PHE A 371 1.88 14.56 -5.60
CA PHE A 371 2.39 14.74 -6.96
C PHE A 371 3.92 14.62 -7.01
N LEU A 372 4.63 15.18 -6.04
CA LEU A 372 6.09 15.16 -5.98
C LEU A 372 6.67 13.90 -5.33
N TYR A 373 5.84 13.10 -4.63
CA TYR A 373 6.32 11.94 -3.90
C TYR A 373 6.92 10.89 -4.84
N LYS A 374 8.22 10.60 -4.69
CA LYS A 374 9.02 9.72 -5.55
C LYS A 374 8.93 10.07 -7.04
N ASN A 375 8.75 11.33 -7.37
CA ASN A 375 8.58 11.84 -8.73
C ASN A 375 9.69 12.83 -9.08
N GLN A 376 10.87 12.33 -9.41
CA GLN A 376 12.03 13.15 -9.76
C GLN A 376 11.77 14.06 -10.98
N LYS A 377 10.98 13.60 -11.95
CA LYS A 377 10.57 14.40 -13.10
C LYS A 377 9.73 15.59 -12.68
N GLY A 378 8.68 15.36 -11.90
CA GLY A 378 7.81 16.44 -11.39
C GLY A 378 8.58 17.43 -10.50
N GLN A 379 9.48 16.94 -9.64
CA GLN A 379 10.37 17.81 -8.86
C GLN A 379 11.21 18.70 -9.77
N GLY A 380 11.81 18.13 -10.81
CA GLY A 380 12.63 18.86 -11.79
C GLY A 380 11.83 19.91 -12.56
N GLU A 381 10.62 19.59 -12.98
CA GLU A 381 9.70 20.53 -13.65
C GLU A 381 9.35 21.73 -12.76
N ILE A 382 9.04 21.49 -11.49
CA ILE A 382 8.73 22.59 -10.54
C ILE A 382 9.97 23.46 -10.30
N VAL A 383 11.12 22.87 -10.00
CA VAL A 383 12.36 23.63 -9.75
C VAL A 383 12.81 24.39 -10.99
N SER A 384 12.62 23.85 -12.19
CA SER A 384 12.96 24.55 -13.43
C SER A 384 12.18 25.87 -13.61
N THR A 385 10.96 25.94 -13.09
CA THR A 385 10.16 27.20 -13.13
C THR A 385 10.66 28.29 -12.18
N LEU A 386 11.56 27.94 -11.26
CA LEU A 386 12.24 28.87 -10.36
C LEU A 386 13.56 29.41 -10.94
N LEU A 387 14.16 28.65 -11.85
CA LEU A 387 15.43 29.04 -12.47
C LEU A 387 15.21 30.16 -13.51
N PRO A 388 16.18 31.08 -13.67
CA PRO A 388 16.08 32.07 -14.73
C PRO A 388 16.15 31.37 -16.10
N SER A 389 14.99 31.16 -16.69
CA SER A 389 14.89 30.69 -18.06
C SER A 389 15.16 31.87 -19.00
N THR A 390 15.76 31.61 -20.14
CA THR A 390 15.74 32.52 -21.30
C THR A 390 14.30 32.85 -21.58
N ILE A 391 13.95 34.11 -21.38
CA ILE A 391 12.64 34.70 -21.41
C ILE A 391 11.92 34.26 -22.68
N ASP A 392 10.94 33.35 -22.52
CA ASP A 392 9.88 33.27 -23.53
C ASP A 392 9.08 34.57 -23.45
N ALA A 393 9.19 35.38 -24.53
CA ALA A 393 8.65 36.74 -24.64
C ALA A 393 7.09 36.81 -24.63
N THR A 394 6.41 35.77 -24.18
CA THR A 394 4.95 35.71 -24.04
C THR A 394 4.51 35.89 -22.58
N GLY A 395 4.99 36.88 -21.97
CA GLY A 395 5.02 37.29 -20.56
C GLY A 395 3.73 37.41 -19.78
N ASN A 396 2.78 36.46 -19.81
CA ASN A 396 1.55 36.55 -19.01
C ASN A 396 1.12 35.29 -18.27
N SER A 397 1.87 34.19 -18.23
CA SER A 397 1.50 33.02 -17.45
C SER A 397 2.28 32.94 -16.14
N VAL A 398 1.57 32.97 -15.02
CA VAL A 398 2.13 32.76 -13.68
C VAL A 398 2.62 31.32 -13.59
N SER A 399 3.91 31.12 -13.25
CA SER A 399 4.50 29.80 -13.08
C SER A 399 4.32 29.26 -11.66
N ALA A 400 4.46 27.94 -11.48
CA ALA A 400 4.45 27.30 -10.16
C ALA A 400 5.53 27.91 -9.23
N GLY A 401 6.73 28.15 -9.75
CA GLY A 401 7.82 28.76 -9.00
C GLY A 401 7.53 30.18 -8.53
N GLN A 402 6.88 30.99 -9.36
CA GLN A 402 6.47 32.35 -8.93
C GLN A 402 5.43 32.30 -7.82
N LEU A 403 4.47 31.36 -7.86
CA LEU A 403 3.48 31.16 -6.81
C LEU A 403 4.11 30.71 -5.50
N LEU A 404 5.06 29.77 -5.56
CA LEU A 404 5.77 29.28 -4.38
C LEU A 404 6.63 30.39 -3.75
N CYS A 405 7.35 31.17 -4.54
CA CYS A 405 8.10 32.32 -4.03
C CYS A 405 7.16 33.39 -3.47
N GLY A 406 6.04 33.69 -4.15
CA GLY A 406 5.03 34.63 -3.67
C GLY A 406 4.44 34.17 -2.33
N GLY A 407 4.11 32.92 -2.17
CA GLY A 407 3.65 32.34 -0.91
C GLY A 407 4.72 32.35 0.16
N LEU A 408 5.96 31.96 -0.15
CA LEU A 408 7.07 31.90 0.78
C LEU A 408 7.38 33.25 1.42
N PHE A 409 7.17 34.34 0.71
CA PHE A 409 7.46 35.71 1.14
C PHE A 409 6.19 36.56 1.37
N SER A 410 5.01 35.90 1.46
CA SER A 410 3.75 36.55 1.80
C SER A 410 3.74 37.07 3.25
N THR A 411 2.83 37.97 3.55
CA THR A 411 2.53 38.42 4.92
C THR A 411 1.68 37.40 5.69
N ASP A 412 1.02 36.49 5.00
CA ASP A 412 0.24 35.40 5.58
C ASP A 412 1.15 34.21 6.00
N SER A 413 1.20 33.94 7.30
CA SER A 413 2.04 32.86 7.86
C SER A 413 1.66 31.46 7.37
N LEU A 414 0.39 31.24 7.06
CA LEU A 414 -0.06 29.97 6.50
C LEU A 414 0.46 29.77 5.07
N SER A 415 0.40 30.80 4.23
CA SER A 415 1.01 30.80 2.89
C SER A 415 2.51 30.54 2.97
N ASN A 416 3.22 31.18 3.91
CA ASN A 416 4.65 30.95 4.09
C ASN A 416 4.95 29.47 4.42
N TRP A 417 4.21 28.93 5.38
CA TRP A 417 4.40 27.54 5.83
C TRP A 417 4.07 26.55 4.70
N CYS A 418 2.92 26.71 4.02
CA CYS A 418 2.53 25.85 2.91
C CYS A 418 3.55 25.89 1.76
N ALA A 419 3.99 27.07 1.36
CA ALA A 419 4.98 27.24 0.30
C ALA A 419 6.35 26.66 0.69
N ALA A 420 6.78 26.82 1.94
CA ALA A 420 8.02 26.26 2.45
C ALA A 420 7.99 24.72 2.43
N VAL A 421 6.91 24.11 2.90
CA VAL A 421 6.72 22.66 2.87
C VAL A 421 6.65 22.14 1.43
N ALA A 422 5.88 22.80 0.57
CA ALA A 422 5.78 22.43 -0.85
C ALA A 422 7.16 22.44 -1.53
N LEU A 423 7.97 23.48 -1.29
CA LEU A 423 9.32 23.59 -1.83
C LEU A 423 10.26 22.53 -1.24
N ALA A 424 10.13 22.21 0.06
CA ALA A 424 10.88 21.13 0.69
C ALA A 424 10.62 19.78 0.01
N HIS A 425 9.36 19.48 -0.31
CA HIS A 425 9.00 18.26 -1.07
C HIS A 425 9.57 18.25 -2.49
N ALA A 426 9.70 19.41 -3.14
CA ALA A 426 10.36 19.52 -4.45
C ALA A 426 11.86 19.21 -4.39
N LEU A 427 12.49 19.30 -3.21
CA LEU A 427 13.91 19.02 -3.00
C LEU A 427 14.21 17.66 -2.36
N GLN A 428 13.19 16.97 -1.87
CA GLN A 428 13.35 15.76 -1.07
C GLN A 428 14.07 14.68 -1.85
N GLU A 429 15.09 14.06 -1.24
CA GLU A 429 15.91 13.00 -1.82
C GLU A 429 16.54 13.34 -3.19
N ASN A 430 16.71 14.61 -3.51
CA ASN A 430 17.21 15.06 -4.80
C ASN A 430 18.34 16.07 -4.66
N ALA A 431 19.57 15.57 -4.52
CA ALA A 431 20.76 16.40 -4.34
C ALA A 431 21.00 17.39 -5.50
N THR A 432 20.75 16.94 -6.74
CA THR A 432 20.95 17.79 -7.94
C THR A 432 20.03 19.01 -7.92
N LEU A 433 18.76 18.85 -7.54
CA LEU A 433 17.81 19.96 -7.46
C LEU A 433 18.12 20.91 -6.30
N LYS A 434 18.64 20.38 -5.17
CA LYS A 434 19.13 21.21 -4.06
C LYS A 434 20.26 22.14 -4.50
N GLU A 435 21.20 21.63 -5.31
CA GLU A 435 22.28 22.44 -5.89
C GLU A 435 21.77 23.43 -6.92
N GLN A 436 20.84 23.04 -7.80
CA GLN A 436 20.27 23.92 -8.80
C GLN A 436 19.51 25.10 -8.16
N LEU A 437 18.80 24.85 -7.07
CA LEU A 437 18.05 25.88 -6.37
C LEU A 437 18.93 26.97 -5.74
N LEU A 438 20.22 26.69 -5.47
CA LEU A 438 21.18 27.68 -5.02
C LEU A 438 21.44 28.79 -6.06
N ARG A 439 21.15 28.54 -7.33
CA ARG A 439 21.34 29.52 -8.43
C ARG A 439 20.19 30.51 -8.56
N VAL A 440 19.10 30.32 -7.84
CA VAL A 440 17.93 31.23 -7.87
C VAL A 440 18.29 32.56 -7.22
N GLN A 441 18.14 33.63 -7.97
CA GLN A 441 18.38 35.00 -7.54
C GLN A 441 17.06 35.80 -7.55
N LEU A 442 16.81 36.55 -6.48
CA LEU A 442 15.60 37.34 -6.30
C LEU A 442 15.96 38.82 -6.38
N ALA A 443 15.21 39.56 -7.20
CA ALA A 443 15.25 41.02 -7.18
C ALA A 443 14.37 41.55 -6.01
N THR A 444 14.98 42.04 -4.96
CA THR A 444 14.25 42.47 -3.74
C THR A 444 13.77 43.90 -3.80
N SER A 445 14.49 44.80 -4.47
CA SER A 445 14.11 46.21 -4.70
C SER A 445 14.93 46.82 -5.82
N ILE A 446 14.39 47.91 -6.43
CA ILE A 446 15.04 48.64 -7.50
C ILE A 446 16.32 49.31 -6.95
N GLY A 447 17.48 48.97 -7.56
CA GLY A 447 18.79 49.55 -7.18
C GLY A 447 19.60 48.71 -6.19
N ASN A 448 19.02 47.61 -5.60
CA ASN A 448 19.78 46.71 -4.77
C ASN A 448 20.25 45.49 -5.60
N PRO A 449 21.42 44.90 -5.28
CA PRO A 449 21.86 43.69 -5.93
C PRO A 449 20.89 42.52 -5.66
N PRO A 450 20.69 41.60 -6.60
CA PRO A 450 19.83 40.42 -6.38
C PRO A 450 20.37 39.56 -5.24
N VAL A 451 19.47 38.99 -4.47
CA VAL A 451 19.76 38.12 -3.31
C VAL A 451 19.37 36.69 -3.63
N SER A 452 20.21 35.73 -3.24
CA SER A 452 19.86 34.30 -3.47
C SER A 452 18.61 33.90 -2.65
N LEU A 453 17.85 32.94 -3.15
CA LEU A 453 16.67 32.40 -2.45
C LEU A 453 17.04 31.94 -1.04
N LEU A 454 18.16 31.23 -0.89
CA LEU A 454 18.69 30.79 0.40
C LEU A 454 18.94 31.99 1.36
N GLN A 455 19.57 33.02 0.87
CA GLN A 455 19.85 34.24 1.64
C GLN A 455 18.55 34.94 2.05
N GLN A 456 17.56 34.98 1.17
CA GLN A 456 16.29 35.65 1.48
C GLN A 456 15.52 34.89 2.56
N CYS A 457 15.53 33.55 2.54
CA CYS A 457 14.94 32.72 3.61
C CYS A 457 15.59 33.02 4.96
N THR A 458 16.94 33.13 5.01
CA THR A 458 17.65 33.45 6.26
C THR A 458 17.44 34.90 6.72
N ASN A 459 17.29 35.85 5.80
CA ASN A 459 16.95 37.24 6.13
C ASN A 459 15.59 37.34 6.85
N ILE A 460 14.58 36.62 6.37
CA ILE A 460 13.25 36.61 6.99
C ILE A 460 13.27 35.96 8.37
N LEU A 461 14.03 34.87 8.54
CA LEU A 461 14.22 34.26 9.87
C LEU A 461 14.77 35.24 10.88
N SER A 462 15.74 36.09 10.49
CA SER A 462 16.37 37.06 11.37
C SER A 462 15.51 38.28 11.68
N GLN A 463 14.45 38.54 10.91
CA GLN A 463 13.57 39.71 11.07
C GLN A 463 12.46 39.55 12.13
N GLY A 464 12.37 38.40 12.83
CA GLY A 464 11.40 38.18 13.91
C GLY A 464 9.96 37.98 13.44
N SER A 465 9.76 37.16 12.36
CA SER A 465 8.46 36.78 11.87
C SER A 465 7.70 35.84 12.82
N LYS A 466 6.40 35.55 12.53
CA LYS A 466 5.58 34.64 13.31
C LYS A 466 6.23 33.26 13.44
N VAL A 467 5.97 32.56 14.54
CA VAL A 467 6.51 31.18 14.81
C VAL A 467 6.26 30.24 13.63
N GLN A 468 5.04 30.22 13.11
CA GLN A 468 4.68 29.33 11.98
C GLN A 468 5.53 29.60 10.72
N THR A 469 5.79 30.88 10.39
CA THR A 469 6.65 31.26 9.28
C THR A 469 8.08 30.78 9.51
N ARG A 470 8.61 30.97 10.71
CA ARG A 470 9.98 30.54 11.07
C ARG A 470 10.10 29.01 11.05
N VAL A 471 9.10 28.29 11.58
CA VAL A 471 9.05 26.83 11.55
C VAL A 471 9.06 26.32 10.11
N GLY A 472 8.22 26.87 9.22
CA GLY A 472 8.19 26.49 7.80
C GLY A 472 9.53 26.71 7.11
N LEU A 473 10.13 27.88 7.28
CA LEU A 473 11.44 28.21 6.68
C LEU A 473 12.57 27.34 7.24
N LEU A 474 12.58 27.04 8.55
CA LEU A 474 13.57 26.16 9.15
C LEU A 474 13.43 24.72 8.65
N MET A 475 12.20 24.19 8.49
CA MET A 475 11.98 22.88 7.88
C MET A 475 12.49 22.83 6.43
N LEU A 476 12.24 23.86 5.65
CA LEU A 476 12.77 23.99 4.28
C LEU A 476 14.31 23.98 4.29
N LEU A 477 14.94 24.79 5.12
CA LEU A 477 16.40 24.86 5.21
C LEU A 477 17.01 23.54 5.69
N CYS A 478 16.42 22.89 6.70
CA CYS A 478 16.87 21.58 7.16
C CYS A 478 16.80 20.53 6.04
N THR A 479 15.72 20.51 5.27
CA THR A 479 15.56 19.58 4.13
C THR A 479 16.55 19.92 3.01
N TRP A 480 16.74 21.20 2.71
CA TRP A 480 17.64 21.66 1.65
C TRP A 480 19.11 21.32 1.95
N LEU A 481 19.56 21.59 3.18
CA LEU A 481 20.95 21.36 3.58
C LEU A 481 21.27 19.90 3.88
N SER A 482 20.28 19.08 4.23
CA SER A 482 20.46 17.65 4.49
C SER A 482 20.98 16.95 3.23
N ASN A 483 22.04 16.14 3.40
CA ASN A 483 22.69 15.41 2.32
C ASN A 483 23.09 16.27 1.10
N CYS A 484 23.50 17.54 1.36
CA CYS A 484 23.96 18.47 0.33
C CYS A 484 25.05 19.39 0.90
N SER A 485 26.31 18.96 0.83
CA SER A 485 27.46 19.71 1.37
C SER A 485 27.62 21.07 0.71
N ILE A 486 27.33 21.21 -0.57
CA ILE A 486 27.38 22.46 -1.32
C ILE A 486 26.38 23.47 -0.74
N ALA A 487 25.16 23.05 -0.44
CA ALA A 487 24.17 23.92 0.20
C ALA A 487 24.61 24.34 1.60
N VAL A 488 25.20 23.42 2.37
CA VAL A 488 25.80 23.74 3.69
C VAL A 488 26.89 24.80 3.55
N THR A 489 27.78 24.65 2.60
CA THR A 489 28.85 25.65 2.33
C THR A 489 28.28 27.02 1.97
N HIS A 490 27.26 27.06 1.08
CA HIS A 490 26.58 28.32 0.74
C HIS A 490 25.86 28.95 1.95
N PHE A 491 25.25 28.15 2.80
CA PHE A 491 24.61 28.63 4.03
C PHE A 491 25.62 29.20 5.02
N LEU A 492 26.75 28.52 5.24
CA LEU A 492 27.81 28.94 6.14
C LEU A 492 28.64 30.12 5.61
N HIS A 493 28.61 30.37 4.30
CA HIS A 493 29.31 31.51 3.69
C HIS A 493 28.76 32.87 4.17
N ASN A 494 27.47 32.93 4.56
CA ASN A 494 26.91 34.12 5.17
C ASN A 494 27.31 34.19 6.66
N PRO A 495 28.11 35.21 7.05
CA PRO A 495 28.65 35.33 8.41
C PRO A 495 27.56 35.59 9.50
N ALA A 496 26.33 35.95 9.09
CA ALA A 496 25.24 36.21 10.02
C ALA A 496 24.49 34.95 10.45
N ASN A 497 24.54 33.87 9.67
CA ASN A 497 23.71 32.68 9.90
C ASN A 497 24.11 31.93 11.17
N VAL A 498 25.38 31.63 11.37
CA VAL A 498 25.84 30.87 12.56
C VAL A 498 25.61 31.65 13.86
N PRO A 499 25.95 32.96 13.95
CA PRO A 499 25.63 33.78 15.14
C PRO A 499 24.13 33.82 15.43
N PHE A 500 23.29 33.95 14.41
CA PHE A 500 21.84 33.93 14.58
C PHE A 500 21.37 32.61 15.20
N LEU A 501 21.76 31.43 14.62
CA LEU A 501 21.37 30.12 15.15
C LEU A 501 21.86 29.93 16.59
N THR A 502 23.12 30.26 16.86
CA THR A 502 23.70 30.11 18.21
C THR A 502 23.02 31.01 19.24
N GLY A 503 22.63 32.23 18.84
CA GLY A 503 21.85 33.14 19.66
C GLY A 503 20.50 32.59 20.03
N GLN A 504 19.73 32.14 19.00
CA GLN A 504 18.41 31.57 19.21
C GLN A 504 18.43 30.32 20.11
N ILE A 505 19.43 29.45 19.97
CA ILE A 505 19.55 28.22 20.75
C ILE A 505 19.96 28.53 22.21
N ALA A 506 20.84 29.52 22.43
CA ALA A 506 21.38 29.85 23.75
C ALA A 506 20.41 30.66 24.63
N GLU A 507 19.47 31.38 24.03
CA GLU A 507 18.50 32.20 24.76
C GLU A 507 17.48 31.35 25.54
N ASN A 508 17.06 31.81 26.70
CA ASN A 508 15.94 31.24 27.45
C ASN A 508 14.64 31.90 26.98
N LEU A 509 14.04 31.29 25.95
CA LEU A 509 12.77 31.73 25.36
C LEU A 509 11.59 30.94 25.96
N GLY A 510 10.39 31.50 25.84
CA GLY A 510 9.16 30.82 26.32
C GLY A 510 8.84 29.50 25.60
N GLU A 511 7.86 28.78 26.11
CA GLU A 511 7.44 27.46 25.55
C GLU A 511 7.08 27.55 24.07
N GLU A 512 6.47 28.62 23.61
CA GLU A 512 6.10 28.85 22.21
C GLU A 512 7.32 28.87 21.25
N GLU A 513 8.48 29.24 21.75
CA GLU A 513 9.73 29.33 20.99
C GLU A 513 10.57 28.05 21.01
N GLN A 514 10.24 27.07 21.84
CA GLN A 514 11.01 25.81 22.02
C GLN A 514 11.15 25.05 20.72
N LEU A 515 10.08 24.98 19.92
CA LEU A 515 10.12 24.33 18.61
C LEU A 515 11.11 25.04 17.66
N VAL A 516 11.08 26.35 17.62
CA VAL A 516 12.02 27.15 16.79
C VAL A 516 13.46 26.93 17.26
N GLN A 517 13.70 26.88 18.57
CA GLN A 517 15.01 26.55 19.13
C GLN A 517 15.49 25.16 18.73
N GLY A 518 14.60 24.18 18.83
CA GLY A 518 14.90 22.80 18.40
C GLY A 518 15.26 22.73 16.92
N LEU A 519 14.50 23.40 16.06
CA LEU A 519 14.76 23.45 14.63
C LEU A 519 16.06 24.21 14.27
N CYS A 520 16.38 25.28 15.00
CA CYS A 520 17.68 25.96 14.89
C CYS A 520 18.84 25.03 15.30
N ALA A 521 18.66 24.23 16.37
CA ALA A 521 19.64 23.23 16.78
C ALA A 521 19.79 22.13 15.71
N LEU A 522 18.69 21.66 15.13
CA LEU A 522 18.72 20.70 14.04
C LEU A 522 19.47 21.24 12.81
N LEU A 523 19.17 22.48 12.40
CA LEU A 523 19.83 23.13 11.25
C LEU A 523 21.33 23.31 11.47
N LEU A 524 21.74 23.73 12.67
CA LEU A 524 23.16 23.82 13.05
C LEU A 524 23.81 22.43 13.07
N GLY A 525 23.12 21.41 13.61
CA GLY A 525 23.58 20.03 13.60
C GLY A 525 23.76 19.47 12.19
N ILE A 526 22.83 19.72 11.28
CA ILE A 526 22.91 19.39 9.86
C ILE A 526 24.11 20.08 9.22
N SER A 527 24.33 21.37 9.53
CA SER A 527 25.45 22.16 9.03
C SER A 527 26.82 21.66 9.54
N ILE A 528 26.85 20.92 10.64
CA ILE A 528 28.06 20.25 11.13
C ILE A 528 28.20 18.87 10.48
N TYR A 529 27.15 18.07 10.47
CA TYR A 529 27.19 16.70 10.00
C TYR A 529 27.54 16.58 8.52
N TYR A 530 26.89 17.39 7.66
CA TYR A 530 27.11 17.41 6.21
C TYR A 530 28.16 18.43 5.74
N ASN A 531 28.94 18.99 6.64
CA ASN A 531 30.00 19.94 6.32
C ASN A 531 31.16 19.25 5.59
N ASP A 532 31.63 19.83 4.51
CA ASP A 532 32.79 19.34 3.74
C ASP A 532 34.15 19.90 4.22
N ASN A 533 34.13 20.73 5.27
CA ASN A 533 35.28 21.45 5.81
C ASN A 533 35.97 22.42 4.82
N SER A 534 35.31 22.83 3.73
CA SER A 534 35.83 23.75 2.72
C SER A 534 36.06 25.17 3.27
N LEU A 535 35.22 25.60 4.20
CA LEU A 535 35.32 26.92 4.83
C LEU A 535 36.18 26.85 6.11
N GLU A 536 37.34 27.50 6.08
CA GLU A 536 38.29 27.44 7.18
C GLU A 536 37.72 27.97 8.53
N ASN A 537 36.85 28.96 8.49
CA ASN A 537 36.24 29.56 9.71
C ASN A 537 35.09 28.72 10.28
N TYR A 538 34.47 27.86 9.49
CA TYR A 538 33.29 27.08 9.84
C TYR A 538 33.49 25.57 9.63
N ARG A 539 34.73 25.05 9.88
CA ARG A 539 34.99 23.60 9.91
C ARG A 539 34.18 22.92 11.01
N LYS A 540 33.86 21.66 10.85
CA LYS A 540 33.12 20.83 11.83
C LYS A 540 33.62 21.05 13.26
N GLU A 541 34.93 21.02 13.47
CA GLU A 541 35.54 21.19 14.78
C GLU A 541 35.35 22.57 15.38
N LYS A 542 35.48 23.60 14.58
CA LYS A 542 35.26 24.98 15.03
C LYS A 542 33.78 25.20 15.40
N LEU A 543 32.86 24.64 14.63
CA LEU A 543 31.43 24.69 14.96
C LEU A 543 31.11 23.89 16.23
N LYS A 544 31.69 22.71 16.43
CA LYS A 544 31.56 21.95 17.69
C LYS A 544 32.10 22.73 18.90
N GLN A 545 33.27 23.33 18.78
CA GLN A 545 33.81 24.20 19.83
C GLN A 545 32.94 25.44 20.12
N LEU A 546 32.30 25.99 19.07
CA LEU A 546 31.35 27.11 19.24
C LEU A 546 30.12 26.68 20.04
N ILE A 547 29.55 25.47 19.74
CA ILE A 547 28.47 24.92 20.54
C ILE A 547 28.90 24.70 21.97
N GLU A 548 30.05 24.10 22.21
CA GLU A 548 30.57 23.84 23.55
C GLU A 548 30.76 25.12 24.38
N LYS A 549 31.30 26.12 23.76
CA LYS A 549 31.61 27.39 24.45
C LYS A 549 30.41 28.34 24.65
N ARG A 550 29.47 28.37 23.68
CA ARG A 550 28.36 29.33 23.68
C ARG A 550 27.04 28.76 24.17
N ILE A 551 26.78 27.49 23.94
CA ILE A 551 25.49 26.82 24.20
C ILE A 551 25.64 25.79 25.31
N GLY A 552 26.74 25.01 25.30
CA GLY A 552 26.91 23.78 26.04
C GLY A 552 26.35 22.56 25.28
N ARG A 553 27.09 21.45 25.27
CA ARG A 553 26.70 20.25 24.51
C ARG A 553 25.36 19.67 25.01
N GLU A 554 25.21 19.58 26.33
CA GLU A 554 23.98 19.04 26.94
C GLU A 554 22.75 19.90 26.61
N ASN A 555 22.87 21.23 26.75
CA ASN A 555 21.81 22.17 26.42
C ASN A 555 21.46 22.10 24.91
N PHE A 556 22.46 21.94 24.04
CA PHE A 556 22.20 21.77 22.60
C PHE A 556 21.36 20.52 22.31
N ILE A 557 21.70 19.39 22.94
CA ILE A 557 20.96 18.12 22.77
C ILE A 557 19.55 18.21 23.39
N GLU A 558 19.43 18.87 24.53
CA GLU A 558 18.12 19.14 25.13
C GLU A 558 17.21 19.93 24.18
N LYS A 559 17.74 21.02 23.62
CA LYS A 559 17.01 21.85 22.65
C LYS A 559 16.66 21.08 21.37
N LEU A 560 17.58 20.29 20.85
CA LEU A 560 17.31 19.43 19.70
C LEU A 560 16.13 18.46 19.97
N GLY A 561 16.06 17.89 21.18
CA GLY A 561 14.98 16.99 21.60
C GLY A 561 13.61 17.66 21.75
N PHE A 562 13.50 19.00 21.70
CA PHE A 562 12.22 19.69 21.72
C PHE A 562 11.35 19.37 20.49
N ILE A 563 11.97 19.03 19.35
CA ILE A 563 11.23 18.68 18.13
C ILE A 563 10.43 17.38 18.33
N SER A 564 11.11 16.31 18.71
CA SER A 564 10.47 15.00 18.86
C SER A 564 9.54 14.89 20.08
N LYS A 565 9.73 15.75 21.10
CA LYS A 565 8.88 15.84 22.28
C LYS A 565 7.64 16.71 22.09
N HIS A 566 7.57 17.51 21.01
CA HIS A 566 6.43 18.38 20.74
C HIS A 566 5.16 17.56 20.51
N GLU A 567 4.03 17.95 21.08
CA GLU A 567 2.76 17.22 21.02
C GLU A 567 2.25 16.96 19.58
N LEU A 568 2.48 17.91 18.68
CA LEU A 568 2.07 17.80 17.27
C LEU A 568 2.98 16.90 16.42
N TYR A 569 4.19 16.57 16.92
CA TYR A 569 5.13 15.73 16.19
C TYR A 569 4.61 14.32 15.98
N SER A 570 4.15 13.66 17.04
CA SER A 570 3.64 12.29 16.99
C SER A 570 2.41 12.17 16.08
N ARG A 571 1.56 13.20 16.05
CA ARG A 571 0.38 13.25 15.16
C ARG A 571 0.79 13.34 13.69
N ALA A 572 1.74 14.21 13.37
CA ALA A 572 2.25 14.36 12.01
C ALA A 572 2.99 13.10 11.51
N ALA A 573 3.65 12.36 12.42
CA ALA A 573 4.37 11.14 12.08
C ALA A 573 3.47 9.95 11.70
N GLN A 574 2.17 9.96 12.05
CA GLN A 574 1.27 8.82 11.85
C GLN A 574 0.89 8.58 10.38
N LYS A 575 0.59 9.62 9.63
CA LYS A 575 0.11 9.52 8.24
C LYS A 575 0.53 10.71 7.40
N PRO A 576 0.72 10.50 6.08
CA PRO A 576 1.12 11.58 5.17
C PRO A 576 0.13 12.72 5.05
N GLN A 577 -1.18 12.44 5.10
CA GLN A 577 -2.19 13.48 4.99
C GLN A 577 -2.21 14.33 6.26
N PRO A 578 -2.06 15.66 6.14
CA PRO A 578 -2.18 16.57 7.26
C PRO A 578 -3.58 16.45 7.89
N SER A 579 -3.63 16.38 9.23
CA SER A 579 -4.87 16.46 9.97
C SER A 579 -4.76 17.55 11.01
N PHE A 580 -5.16 18.76 10.63
CA PHE A 580 -5.09 19.94 11.46
C PHE A 580 -6.50 20.41 11.83
N SER A 581 -6.69 20.76 13.08
CA SER A 581 -7.95 21.32 13.58
C SER A 581 -8.04 22.83 13.32
N SER A 582 -6.90 23.52 13.21
CA SER A 582 -6.81 24.96 12.96
C SER A 582 -5.50 25.33 12.27
N PRO A 583 -5.39 26.51 11.64
CA PRO A 583 -4.14 26.98 11.03
C PRO A 583 -2.97 27.00 12.01
N ASP A 584 -3.20 27.29 13.27
CA ASP A 584 -2.14 27.42 14.29
C ASP A 584 -1.49 26.08 14.66
N HIS A 585 -2.18 24.95 14.38
CA HIS A 585 -1.64 23.60 14.57
C HIS A 585 -0.78 23.10 13.38
N MET A 586 -0.64 23.90 12.33
CA MET A 586 0.23 23.56 11.19
C MET A 586 1.69 23.86 11.51
N MET A 587 2.36 22.93 12.18
CA MET A 587 3.77 23.04 12.57
C MET A 587 4.68 21.99 11.95
N PHE A 588 4.18 20.77 11.69
CA PHE A 588 4.97 19.66 11.19
C PHE A 588 4.41 19.08 9.90
N ASP A 589 5.33 18.66 9.03
CA ASP A 589 5.10 17.84 7.85
C ASP A 589 5.54 16.39 8.10
N HIS A 590 4.81 15.43 7.56
CA HIS A 590 5.06 14.00 7.75
C HIS A 590 6.47 13.57 7.30
N GLU A 591 6.90 13.99 6.11
CA GLU A 591 8.22 13.61 5.60
C GLU A 591 9.34 14.30 6.41
N PHE A 592 9.08 15.48 6.92
CA PHE A 592 10.02 16.15 7.82
C PHE A 592 10.18 15.40 9.15
N THR A 593 9.11 14.80 9.69
CA THR A 593 9.23 13.98 10.90
C THR A 593 10.12 12.76 10.71
N LYS A 594 10.13 12.17 9.50
CA LYS A 594 11.06 11.09 9.16
C LYS A 594 12.51 11.57 9.13
N LEU A 595 12.74 12.73 8.53
CA LEU A 595 14.06 13.36 8.49
C LEU A 595 14.59 13.62 9.91
N VAL A 596 13.75 14.16 10.81
CA VAL A 596 14.11 14.37 12.21
C VAL A 596 14.46 13.05 12.90
N LYS A 597 13.64 12.02 12.72
CA LYS A 597 13.87 10.69 13.30
C LYS A 597 15.22 10.09 12.88
N GLU A 598 15.61 10.29 11.62
CA GLU A 598 16.89 9.83 11.08
C GLU A 598 18.06 10.62 11.63
N LEU A 599 17.94 11.94 11.71
CA LEU A 599 19.06 12.83 12.01
C LEU A 599 19.28 13.14 13.49
N GLU A 600 18.26 13.13 14.34
CA GLU A 600 18.36 13.52 15.76
C GLU A 600 19.43 12.67 16.48
N GLY A 601 19.37 11.36 16.36
CA GLY A 601 20.32 10.44 16.97
C GLY A 601 21.74 10.53 16.40
N VAL A 602 21.83 10.74 15.08
CA VAL A 602 23.11 10.84 14.37
C VAL A 602 23.82 12.15 14.70
N ILE A 603 23.08 13.27 14.73
CA ILE A 603 23.62 14.57 15.11
C ILE A 603 24.05 14.56 16.58
N SER A 604 23.24 13.99 17.47
CA SER A 604 23.59 13.88 18.90
C SER A 604 24.93 13.15 19.09
N LYS A 605 25.12 12.03 18.40
CA LYS A 605 26.39 11.31 18.41
C LYS A 605 27.54 12.13 17.81
N ALA A 606 27.30 12.83 16.70
CA ALA A 606 28.33 13.64 16.04
C ALA A 606 28.86 14.79 16.90
N ILE A 607 28.02 15.37 17.76
CA ILE A 607 28.42 16.45 18.67
C ILE A 607 29.37 15.96 19.78
N TYR A 608 29.24 14.71 20.24
CA TYR A 608 30.10 14.13 21.28
C TYR A 608 31.38 13.49 20.72
N LYS A 609 31.46 13.17 19.44
CA LYS A 609 32.62 12.53 18.83
C LYS A 609 33.87 13.41 18.83
N SER A 610 35.02 12.75 19.07
CA SER A 610 36.32 13.40 18.98
C SER A 610 36.78 13.55 17.51
N SER A 611 37.73 14.48 17.28
CA SER A 611 38.31 14.73 15.95
C SER A 611 38.98 13.51 15.30
N GLU A 612 39.48 12.57 16.08
CA GLU A 612 40.13 11.36 15.55
C GLU A 612 39.08 10.31 15.13
N GLU A 613 37.97 10.23 15.85
CA GLU A 613 36.83 9.38 15.46
C GLU A 613 36.15 9.88 14.21
N ASP A 614 36.04 11.22 14.03
CA ASP A 614 35.49 11.83 12.83
C ASP A 614 36.32 11.50 11.58
N LYS A 615 37.66 11.42 11.69
CA LYS A 615 38.54 11.07 10.57
C LYS A 615 38.40 9.60 10.18
N LYS A 616 38.27 8.70 11.14
CA LYS A 616 38.02 7.27 10.88
C LYS A 616 36.66 7.04 10.24
N GLU A 617 35.65 7.78 10.69
CA GLU A 617 34.32 7.68 10.12
C GLU A 617 34.24 8.27 8.71
N GLU A 618 35.00 9.34 8.42
CA GLU A 618 35.11 9.91 7.10
C GLU A 618 35.81 8.94 6.11
N GLU A 619 36.79 8.17 6.55
CA GLU A 619 37.39 7.10 5.76
C GLU A 619 36.40 5.94 5.52
N VAL A 620 35.70 5.51 6.55
CA VAL A 620 34.65 4.49 6.43
C VAL A 620 33.51 4.97 5.53
N LYS A 621 33.10 6.26 5.65
CA LYS A 621 32.07 6.86 4.81
C LYS A 621 32.50 6.92 3.34
N LYS A 622 33.74 7.30 3.05
CA LYS A 622 34.29 7.27 1.70
C LYS A 622 34.31 5.85 1.11
N THR A 623 34.64 4.86 1.93
CA THR A 623 34.60 3.45 1.53
C THR A 623 33.17 2.98 1.28
N LEU A 624 32.22 3.42 2.12
CA LEU A 624 30.80 3.12 1.97
C LEU A 624 30.20 3.80 0.73
N GLU A 625 30.55 5.08 0.49
CA GLU A 625 30.15 5.80 -0.72
C GLU A 625 30.69 5.16 -2.00
N GLN A 626 31.92 4.65 -1.95
CA GLN A 626 32.47 3.85 -3.06
C GLN A 626 31.67 2.55 -3.27
N HIS A 627 31.30 1.89 -2.17
CA HIS A 627 30.48 0.68 -2.22
C HIS A 627 29.06 0.99 -2.73
N ASP A 628 28.43 2.07 -2.27
CA ASP A 628 27.13 2.52 -2.74
C ASP A 628 27.14 2.92 -4.23
N ASN A 629 28.23 3.54 -4.69
CA ASN A 629 28.41 3.83 -6.12
C ASN A 629 28.53 2.54 -6.94
N ILE A 630 29.24 1.54 -6.41
CA ILE A 630 29.35 0.20 -7.03
C ILE A 630 27.96 -0.47 -7.05
N VAL A 631 27.23 -0.47 -5.92
CA VAL A 631 25.88 -1.03 -5.82
C VAL A 631 24.92 -0.31 -6.76
N THR A 632 25.01 1.02 -6.86
CA THR A 632 24.17 1.82 -7.78
C THR A 632 24.51 1.51 -9.24
N HIS A 633 25.79 1.31 -9.55
CA HIS A 633 26.22 0.86 -10.88
C HIS A 633 25.65 -0.52 -11.20
N TYR A 634 25.75 -1.50 -10.28
CA TYR A 634 25.16 -2.82 -10.48
C TYR A 634 23.64 -2.78 -10.61
N LYS A 635 22.94 -1.98 -9.81
CA LYS A 635 21.50 -1.77 -9.95
C LYS A 635 21.11 -1.17 -11.31
N LYS A 636 21.98 -0.33 -11.88
CA LYS A 636 21.79 0.22 -13.24
C LYS A 636 21.98 -0.88 -14.29
N VAL A 637 23.06 -1.65 -14.19
CA VAL A 637 23.34 -2.78 -15.10
C VAL A 637 22.22 -3.84 -15.03
N ILE A 638 21.71 -4.15 -13.84
CA ILE A 638 20.58 -5.08 -13.68
C ILE A 638 19.33 -4.54 -14.39
N ARG A 639 19.00 -3.26 -14.24
CA ARG A 639 17.84 -2.68 -14.97
C ARG A 639 18.01 -2.69 -16.48
N GLU A 640 19.22 -2.45 -16.97
CA GLU A 640 19.54 -2.52 -18.39
C GLU A 640 19.39 -3.97 -18.90
N GLN A 641 19.84 -4.96 -18.12
CA GLN A 641 19.65 -6.38 -18.42
C GLN A 641 18.19 -6.81 -18.37
N ASP A 642 17.42 -6.35 -17.38
CA ASP A 642 15.99 -6.62 -17.26
C ASP A 642 15.22 -6.05 -18.47
N GLN A 643 15.59 -4.87 -18.94
CA GLN A 643 15.00 -4.27 -20.13
C GLN A 643 15.35 -5.06 -21.40
N GLU A 644 16.61 -5.48 -21.54
CA GLU A 644 17.06 -6.29 -22.67
C GLU A 644 16.36 -7.66 -22.67
N LEU A 645 16.18 -8.25 -21.50
CA LEU A 645 15.44 -9.51 -21.32
C LEU A 645 13.98 -9.37 -21.74
N GLU A 646 13.33 -8.27 -21.39
CA GLU A 646 11.94 -8.00 -21.79
C GLU A 646 11.82 -7.77 -23.31
N GLU A 647 12.77 -7.07 -23.91
CA GLU A 647 12.85 -6.92 -25.38
C GLU A 647 13.05 -8.27 -26.08
N LEU A 648 13.90 -9.14 -25.54
CA LEU A 648 14.10 -10.49 -26.06
C LEU A 648 12.83 -11.35 -25.92
N LYS A 649 12.12 -11.28 -24.80
CA LYS A 649 10.81 -11.98 -24.62
C LYS A 649 9.78 -11.53 -25.64
N GLN A 650 9.66 -10.22 -25.88
CA GLN A 650 8.77 -9.69 -26.91
C GLN A 650 9.14 -10.19 -28.31
N ARG A 651 10.44 -10.27 -28.59
CA ARG A 651 10.94 -10.78 -29.87
C ARG A 651 10.67 -12.28 -30.06
N ILE A 652 10.81 -13.08 -28.99
CA ILE A 652 10.44 -14.50 -28.99
C ILE A 652 8.95 -14.64 -29.28
N ASN A 653 8.08 -13.91 -28.59
CA ASN A 653 6.65 -13.96 -28.79
C ASN A 653 6.24 -13.58 -30.22
N THR A 654 6.88 -12.57 -30.81
CA THR A 654 6.66 -12.17 -32.21
C THR A 654 7.08 -13.26 -33.20
N LEU A 655 8.25 -13.89 -32.96
CA LEU A 655 8.74 -14.98 -33.79
C LEU A 655 7.88 -16.24 -33.67
N THR A 656 7.40 -16.55 -32.48
CA THR A 656 6.48 -17.66 -32.23
C THR A 656 5.18 -17.47 -33.01
N SER A 657 4.58 -16.28 -32.96
CA SER A 657 3.37 -15.96 -33.71
C SER A 657 3.61 -16.04 -35.23
N GLN A 658 4.76 -15.58 -35.72
CA GLN A 658 5.14 -15.72 -37.14
C GLN A 658 5.32 -17.19 -37.53
N ASN A 659 5.88 -18.00 -36.66
CA ASN A 659 6.03 -19.45 -36.87
C ASN A 659 4.69 -20.15 -36.97
N GLU A 660 3.76 -19.85 -36.07
CA GLU A 660 2.38 -20.36 -36.11
C GLU A 660 1.66 -19.99 -37.40
N GLN A 661 1.80 -18.74 -37.88
CA GLN A 661 1.26 -18.31 -39.17
C GLN A 661 1.87 -19.07 -40.36
N LEU A 662 3.18 -19.28 -40.35
CA LEU A 662 3.87 -20.05 -41.37
C LEU A 662 3.41 -21.51 -41.35
N GLN A 663 3.26 -22.16 -40.22
CA GLN A 663 2.75 -23.50 -40.08
C GLN A 663 1.32 -23.65 -40.62
N ALA A 664 0.44 -22.69 -40.30
CA ALA A 664 -0.92 -22.65 -40.85
C ALA A 664 -0.91 -22.54 -42.38
N THR A 665 -0.01 -21.68 -42.93
CA THR A 665 0.15 -21.55 -44.38
C THR A 665 0.67 -22.83 -45.01
N VAL A 666 1.66 -23.48 -44.43
CA VAL A 666 2.18 -24.78 -44.88
C VAL A 666 1.06 -25.84 -44.88
N THR A 667 0.26 -25.90 -43.81
CA THR A 667 -0.85 -26.84 -43.71
C THR A 667 -1.90 -26.63 -44.81
N GLN A 668 -2.21 -25.36 -45.10
CA GLN A 668 -3.12 -24.97 -46.17
C GLN A 668 -2.58 -25.40 -47.53
N GLN A 669 -1.29 -25.19 -47.77
CA GLN A 669 -0.64 -25.55 -49.05
C GLN A 669 -0.58 -27.09 -49.21
N VAL A 670 -0.30 -27.85 -48.17
CA VAL A 670 -0.35 -29.32 -48.18
C VAL A 670 -1.76 -29.79 -48.55
N SER A 671 -2.79 -29.17 -48.00
CA SER A 671 -4.18 -29.48 -48.35
C SER A 671 -4.50 -29.21 -49.83
N GLN A 672 -4.00 -28.08 -50.38
CA GLN A 672 -4.16 -27.74 -51.80
C GLN A 672 -3.39 -28.72 -52.70
N ILE A 673 -2.17 -29.12 -52.32
CA ILE A 673 -1.40 -30.11 -53.04
C ILE A 673 -2.15 -31.47 -53.07
N GLN A 674 -2.75 -31.86 -51.95
CA GLN A 674 -3.55 -33.07 -51.87
C GLN A 674 -4.80 -32.99 -52.78
N GLN A 675 -5.50 -31.86 -52.79
CA GLN A 675 -6.63 -31.65 -53.72
C GLN A 675 -6.22 -31.75 -55.19
N HIS A 676 -5.14 -31.12 -55.59
CA HIS A 676 -4.61 -31.20 -56.95
C HIS A 676 -4.18 -32.62 -57.29
N LYS A 677 -3.59 -33.36 -56.38
CA LYS A 677 -3.22 -34.75 -56.55
C LYS A 677 -4.44 -35.66 -56.74
N ASP A 678 -5.50 -35.41 -56.00
CA ASP A 678 -6.76 -36.14 -56.10
C ASP A 678 -7.47 -35.82 -57.42
N GLN A 679 -7.49 -34.57 -57.89
CA GLN A 679 -7.96 -34.15 -59.23
C GLN A 679 -7.15 -34.81 -60.33
N TYR A 680 -5.83 -34.84 -60.23
CA TYR A 680 -4.95 -35.53 -61.19
C TYR A 680 -5.25 -37.05 -61.22
N ASN A 681 -5.43 -37.70 -60.10
CA ASN A 681 -5.79 -39.11 -60.03
C ASN A 681 -7.19 -39.39 -60.63
N LEU A 682 -8.14 -38.48 -60.44
CA LEU A 682 -9.49 -38.60 -61.01
C LEU A 682 -9.46 -38.44 -62.53
N LEU A 683 -8.70 -37.47 -63.07
CA LEU A 683 -8.45 -37.32 -64.55
C LEU A 683 -7.73 -38.52 -65.12
N LYS A 684 -6.74 -39.10 -64.45
CA LYS A 684 -6.03 -40.28 -64.79
C LYS A 684 -6.94 -41.51 -64.84
N VAL A 685 -7.92 -41.63 -63.98
CA VAL A 685 -8.93 -42.73 -63.98
C VAL A 685 -9.94 -42.51 -65.12
N GLN A 686 -10.32 -41.26 -65.39
CA GLN A 686 -11.19 -40.93 -66.55
C GLN A 686 -10.51 -41.25 -67.87
N LEU A 687 -9.24 -40.84 -68.04
CA LEU A 687 -8.46 -41.21 -69.23
C LEU A 687 -8.26 -42.72 -69.36
N GLY A 688 -8.09 -43.45 -68.25
CA GLY A 688 -8.00 -44.93 -68.19
C GLY A 688 -9.33 -45.64 -68.55
N LYS A 689 -10.47 -45.01 -68.19
CA LYS A 689 -11.79 -45.52 -68.54
C LYS A 689 -12.11 -45.32 -70.04
N ASP A 690 -11.72 -44.17 -70.60
CA ASP A 690 -11.93 -43.86 -72.03
C ASP A 690 -11.05 -44.73 -72.91
N THR A 691 -9.90 -45.23 -72.43
CA THR A 691 -9.09 -46.19 -73.20
C THR A 691 -9.60 -47.62 -73.22
N GLN A 692 -10.55 -47.99 -72.32
CA GLN A 692 -11.16 -49.35 -72.31
C GLN A 692 -12.43 -49.43 -73.20
N HIS A 693 -12.99 -48.35 -73.71
CA HIS A 693 -14.20 -48.33 -74.49
C HIS A 693 -14.04 -48.06 -76.01
N HIS A 694 -12.79 -47.84 -76.50
CA HIS A 694 -12.58 -47.67 -77.92
C HIS A 694 -11.54 -48.64 -78.54
N ASN A 695 -11.99 -49.84 -78.68
CA ASN A 695 -11.46 -50.75 -79.68
C ASN A 695 -12.56 -51.02 -80.69
N SER A 696 -12.83 -50.07 -81.57
CA SER A 696 -13.35 -50.26 -82.92
C SER A 696 -13.49 -48.86 -83.60
N HIS A 697 -12.75 -48.74 -84.68
CA HIS A 697 -12.82 -47.75 -85.79
C HIS A 697 -12.19 -46.39 -85.62
N GLY A 698 -11.26 -46.11 -86.42
CA GLY A 698 -10.48 -44.96 -86.70
C GLY A 698 -11.24 -43.64 -86.80
N ASP A 699 -10.42 -42.64 -86.60
CA ASP A 699 -10.64 -41.23 -86.60
C ASP A 699 -10.76 -40.58 -85.23
N THR A 700 -9.64 -40.28 -84.60
CA THR A 700 -9.55 -39.17 -83.65
C THR A 700 -8.09 -38.85 -83.39
N LEU A 701 -7.49 -38.02 -84.20
CA LEU A 701 -6.20 -37.41 -83.95
C LEU A 701 -6.30 -35.95 -83.36
N GLN A 702 -7.46 -35.57 -82.82
CA GLN A 702 -7.62 -34.16 -82.37
C GLN A 702 -8.15 -33.96 -80.96
N MET A 703 -8.50 -35.01 -80.17
CA MET A 703 -8.99 -34.81 -78.77
C MET A 703 -7.93 -35.14 -77.71
N ASN A 704 -6.81 -35.75 -78.02
CA ASN A 704 -5.76 -36.07 -77.08
C ASN A 704 -4.81 -34.92 -76.71
N GLY A 705 -4.89 -33.80 -77.48
CA GLY A 705 -4.04 -32.62 -77.22
C GLY A 705 -4.51 -31.78 -76.02
N ILE A 706 -5.83 -31.64 -75.88
CA ILE A 706 -6.36 -30.75 -74.81
C ILE A 706 -6.29 -31.42 -73.43
N GLN A 707 -6.54 -32.72 -73.33
CA GLN A 707 -6.44 -33.44 -72.02
C GLN A 707 -4.99 -33.65 -71.59
N THR A 708 -4.04 -33.82 -72.54
CA THR A 708 -2.61 -33.86 -72.14
C THR A 708 -2.07 -32.51 -71.77
N GLU A 709 -2.61 -31.44 -72.33
CA GLU A 709 -2.24 -30.07 -71.94
C GLU A 709 -2.75 -29.65 -70.57
N GLU A 710 -3.97 -30.04 -70.16
CA GLU A 710 -4.52 -29.85 -68.82
C GLU A 710 -3.78 -30.68 -67.77
N VAL A 711 -3.47 -31.93 -68.05
CA VAL A 711 -2.66 -32.79 -67.19
C VAL A 711 -1.21 -32.29 -67.08
N SER A 712 -0.68 -31.68 -68.14
CA SER A 712 0.64 -31.04 -68.12
C SER A 712 0.61 -29.79 -67.29
N LYS A 713 -0.41 -28.95 -67.39
CA LYS A 713 -0.62 -27.73 -66.58
C LYS A 713 -0.77 -28.09 -65.12
N LEU A 714 -1.60 -29.08 -64.76
CA LEU A 714 -1.76 -29.52 -63.36
C LEU A 714 -0.48 -30.11 -62.80
N LYS A 715 0.37 -30.73 -63.61
CA LYS A 715 1.69 -31.19 -63.15
C LYS A 715 2.65 -30.04 -62.89
N GLU A 716 2.66 -29.01 -63.74
CA GLU A 716 3.44 -27.81 -63.52
C GLU A 716 2.98 -27.04 -62.30
N GLU A 717 1.67 -26.87 -62.09
CA GLU A 717 1.13 -26.24 -60.86
C GLU A 717 1.47 -27.05 -59.59
N LEU A 718 1.39 -28.40 -59.66
CA LEU A 718 1.79 -29.27 -58.56
C LEU A 718 3.27 -29.12 -58.24
N GLU A 719 4.14 -29.00 -59.23
CA GLU A 719 5.57 -28.81 -59.04
C GLU A 719 5.91 -27.44 -58.52
N GLU A 720 5.16 -26.42 -58.96
CA GLU A 720 5.29 -25.05 -58.42
C GLU A 720 4.87 -24.98 -56.92
N TRP A 721 3.76 -25.64 -56.55
CA TRP A 721 3.32 -25.74 -55.15
C TRP A 721 4.27 -26.52 -54.30
N LYS A 722 4.92 -27.60 -54.80
CA LYS A 722 5.96 -28.30 -54.04
C LYS A 722 7.18 -27.40 -53.78
N ASN A 723 7.62 -26.67 -54.77
CA ASN A 723 8.74 -25.77 -54.61
C ASN A 723 8.46 -24.63 -53.61
N LYS A 724 7.23 -24.08 -53.63
CA LYS A 724 6.77 -23.11 -52.61
C LYS A 724 6.73 -23.73 -51.22
N HIS A 725 6.28 -24.97 -51.13
CA HIS A 725 6.24 -25.72 -49.85
C HIS A 725 7.65 -25.96 -49.30
N GLU A 726 8.60 -26.40 -50.12
CA GLU A 726 10.01 -26.57 -49.69
C GLU A 726 10.66 -25.30 -49.24
N LEU A 727 10.38 -24.16 -49.94
CA LEU A 727 10.86 -22.83 -49.56
C LEU A 727 10.32 -22.42 -48.20
N LEU A 728 9.00 -22.58 -47.95
CA LEU A 728 8.37 -22.28 -46.70
C LEU A 728 8.85 -23.17 -45.56
N GLN A 729 9.07 -24.48 -45.83
CA GLN A 729 9.67 -25.38 -44.84
C GLN A 729 11.12 -24.95 -44.46
N GLY A 730 11.88 -24.43 -45.42
CA GLY A 730 13.20 -23.88 -45.17
C GLY A 730 13.14 -22.66 -44.26
N GLN A 731 12.22 -21.71 -44.54
CA GLN A 731 12.02 -20.52 -43.73
C GLN A 731 11.53 -20.87 -42.31
N LEU A 732 10.68 -21.90 -42.18
CA LEU A 732 10.17 -22.37 -40.90
C LEU A 732 11.30 -22.94 -40.05
N LYS A 733 12.17 -23.81 -40.61
CA LYS A 733 13.35 -24.34 -39.93
C LYS A 733 14.35 -23.26 -39.52
N GLU A 734 14.51 -22.20 -40.35
CA GLU A 734 15.37 -21.07 -40.00
C GLU A 734 14.83 -20.28 -38.80
N LYS A 735 13.49 -20.06 -38.74
CA LYS A 735 12.82 -19.39 -37.63
C LYS A 735 12.85 -20.23 -36.35
N ASP A 736 12.63 -21.55 -36.43
CA ASP A 736 12.76 -22.46 -35.31
C ASP A 736 14.18 -22.44 -34.73
N SER A 737 15.22 -22.48 -35.58
CA SER A 737 16.61 -22.35 -35.12
C SER A 737 16.90 -21.01 -34.44
N LEU A 738 16.25 -19.94 -34.87
CA LEU A 738 16.39 -18.62 -34.27
C LEU A 738 15.69 -18.54 -32.90
N ILE A 739 14.50 -19.13 -32.79
CA ILE A 739 13.74 -19.26 -31.52
C ILE A 739 14.52 -20.10 -30.52
N GLU A 740 15.13 -21.21 -30.95
CA GLU A 740 15.94 -22.09 -30.11
C GLU A 740 17.21 -21.38 -29.59
N LYS A 741 17.86 -20.56 -30.42
CA LYS A 741 18.99 -19.72 -30.02
C LYS A 741 18.57 -18.62 -29.03
N LEU A 742 17.40 -17.98 -29.22
CA LEU A 742 16.87 -16.97 -28.31
C LEU A 742 16.45 -17.58 -26.98
N ASN A 743 15.82 -18.76 -26.99
CA ASN A 743 15.46 -19.51 -25.78
C ASN A 743 16.70 -19.96 -24.99
N SER A 744 17.76 -20.40 -25.68
CA SER A 744 19.03 -20.74 -25.02
C SER A 744 19.67 -19.53 -24.34
N SER A 745 19.67 -18.37 -25.01
CA SER A 745 20.14 -17.10 -24.41
C SER A 745 19.28 -16.67 -23.23
N GLN A 746 17.97 -16.93 -23.28
CA GLN A 746 17.04 -16.64 -22.18
C GLN A 746 17.28 -17.57 -20.98
N LEU A 747 17.61 -18.86 -21.23
CA LEU A 747 17.97 -19.81 -20.18
C LEU A 747 19.30 -19.46 -19.51
N GLU A 748 20.29 -18.96 -20.27
CA GLU A 748 21.54 -18.47 -19.71
C GLU A 748 21.36 -17.21 -18.86
N MET A 749 20.43 -16.32 -19.25
CA MET A 749 20.06 -15.13 -18.44
C MET A 749 19.13 -15.49 -17.27
N GLY A 750 18.25 -16.48 -17.41
CA GLY A 750 17.38 -16.98 -16.36
C GLY A 750 18.13 -17.68 -15.21
N SER A 751 19.29 -18.28 -15.48
CA SER A 751 20.14 -18.84 -14.43
C SER A 751 20.76 -17.76 -13.54
N THR A 752 20.94 -16.56 -14.07
CA THR A 752 21.34 -15.38 -13.29
C THR A 752 20.18 -14.80 -12.50
N GLU A 753 18.94 -14.93 -12.98
CA GLU A 753 17.72 -14.48 -12.32
C GLU A 753 17.34 -15.42 -11.15
N GLN A 754 17.55 -16.73 -11.28
CA GLN A 754 17.38 -17.68 -10.17
C GLN A 754 18.39 -17.43 -9.04
N SER A 755 19.61 -17.02 -9.35
CA SER A 755 20.59 -16.64 -8.32
C SER A 755 20.23 -15.31 -7.63
N LEU A 756 19.43 -14.45 -8.28
CA LEU A 756 18.91 -13.20 -7.72
C LEU A 756 17.56 -13.36 -7.01
N GLN A 757 16.74 -14.35 -7.41
CA GLN A 757 15.50 -14.70 -6.69
C GLN A 757 15.78 -15.43 -5.39
N THR A 758 16.84 -16.25 -5.30
CA THR A 758 17.33 -16.81 -4.04
C THR A 758 17.78 -15.72 -3.06
N SER A 759 18.23 -14.56 -3.54
CA SER A 759 18.53 -13.42 -2.66
C SER A 759 17.28 -12.67 -2.17
N ARG A 760 16.09 -12.89 -2.73
CA ARG A 760 14.80 -12.37 -2.21
C ARG A 760 14.15 -13.24 -1.13
N PHE A 761 14.55 -14.51 -1.03
CA PHE A 761 14.22 -15.40 0.10
C PHE A 761 15.23 -15.30 1.26
N GLY A 762 16.06 -14.26 1.28
CA GLY A 762 17.17 -14.02 2.17
C GLY A 762 16.87 -13.81 3.67
N GLY A 763 15.73 -14.24 4.16
CA GLY A 763 15.49 -14.31 5.61
C GLY A 763 16.08 -15.58 6.25
N LEU A 764 16.10 -16.69 5.54
CA LEU A 764 16.65 -17.97 6.01
C LEU A 764 18.17 -18.07 5.79
N GLU A 765 18.68 -17.56 4.66
CA GLU A 765 20.11 -17.52 4.37
C GLU A 765 20.86 -16.56 5.29
N HIS A 766 20.28 -15.43 5.64
CA HIS A 766 20.88 -14.48 6.59
C HIS A 766 20.99 -15.05 8.00
N SER A 767 20.05 -15.90 8.41
CA SER A 767 20.15 -16.65 9.68
C SER A 767 21.27 -17.69 9.65
N HIS A 768 21.48 -18.36 8.53
CA HIS A 768 22.55 -19.36 8.37
C HIS A 768 23.93 -18.71 8.23
N GLU A 769 24.03 -17.55 7.58
CA GLU A 769 25.26 -16.76 7.53
C GLU A 769 25.65 -16.20 8.89
N LEU A 770 24.69 -15.66 9.66
CA LEU A 770 24.89 -15.22 11.03
C LEU A 770 25.28 -16.37 11.95
N GLN A 771 24.74 -17.58 11.76
CA GLN A 771 25.12 -18.77 12.49
C GLN A 771 26.56 -19.19 12.19
N LYS A 772 26.99 -19.15 10.93
CA LYS A 772 28.39 -19.39 10.52
C LYS A 772 29.34 -18.35 11.10
N GLU A 773 28.95 -17.09 11.07
CA GLU A 773 29.75 -15.99 11.64
C GLU A 773 29.87 -16.14 13.16
N LEU A 774 28.81 -16.58 13.82
CA LEU A 774 28.75 -16.87 15.24
C LEU A 774 29.67 -18.05 15.63
N GLU A 775 29.74 -19.11 14.81
CA GLU A 775 30.68 -20.22 14.99
C GLU A 775 32.12 -19.81 14.73
N MET A 776 32.40 -18.98 13.74
CA MET A 776 33.73 -18.42 13.53
C MET A 776 34.18 -17.54 14.69
N LEU A 777 33.32 -16.64 15.20
CA LEU A 777 33.62 -15.82 16.38
C LEU A 777 33.86 -16.65 17.64
N ARG A 778 33.06 -17.72 17.86
CA ARG A 778 33.28 -18.67 18.94
C ARG A 778 34.64 -19.35 18.85
N SER A 779 35.02 -19.82 17.67
CA SER A 779 36.33 -20.45 17.41
C SER A 779 37.45 -19.47 17.63
N GLN A 780 37.33 -18.24 17.22
CA GLN A 780 38.32 -17.18 17.39
C GLN A 780 38.49 -16.79 18.88
N ILE A 781 37.38 -16.68 19.63
CA ILE A 781 37.42 -16.47 21.10
C ILE A 781 38.10 -17.63 21.80
N GLN A 782 37.87 -18.88 21.36
CA GLN A 782 38.50 -20.06 21.93
C GLN A 782 40.02 -20.06 21.67
N LEU A 783 40.47 -19.72 20.46
CA LEU A 783 41.88 -19.60 20.11
C LEU A 783 42.58 -18.51 20.93
N GLN A 784 42.00 -17.34 20.99
CA GLN A 784 42.53 -16.23 21.78
C GLN A 784 42.54 -16.52 23.29
N SER A 785 41.54 -17.24 23.80
CA SER A 785 41.53 -17.69 25.19
C SER A 785 42.66 -18.67 25.52
N ALA A 786 42.98 -19.58 24.58
CA ALA A 786 44.10 -20.50 24.70
C ALA A 786 45.44 -19.75 24.62
N GLU A 787 45.54 -18.72 23.76
CA GLU A 787 46.79 -17.93 23.64
C GLU A 787 47.01 -17.01 24.85
N ILE A 788 45.96 -16.39 25.39
CA ILE A 788 46.02 -15.66 26.66
C ILE A 788 46.47 -16.58 27.79
N SER A 789 45.93 -17.84 27.86
CA SER A 789 46.33 -18.81 28.90
C SER A 789 47.78 -19.24 28.77
N LYS A 790 48.27 -19.37 27.52
CA LYS A 790 49.68 -19.67 27.21
C LYS A 790 50.60 -18.55 27.66
N LEU A 791 50.26 -17.30 27.29
CA LEU A 791 51.03 -16.13 27.69
C LEU A 791 50.97 -15.90 29.20
N GLN A 792 49.86 -16.20 29.89
CA GLN A 792 49.78 -16.16 31.35
C GLN A 792 50.66 -17.21 32.02
N MET A 793 50.72 -18.44 31.48
CA MET A 793 51.64 -19.47 31.95
C MET A 793 53.12 -19.10 31.74
N GLU A 794 53.40 -18.48 30.57
CA GLU A 794 54.74 -18.04 30.23
C GLU A 794 55.20 -16.87 31.12
N ASN A 795 54.32 -15.92 31.36
CA ASN A 795 54.50 -14.83 32.33
C ASN A 795 54.68 -15.34 33.78
N GLN A 796 53.93 -16.39 34.19
CA GLN A 796 54.09 -17.04 35.49
C GLN A 796 55.41 -17.78 35.62
N LYS A 797 55.90 -18.45 34.54
CA LYS A 797 57.23 -19.05 34.49
C LYS A 797 58.35 -17.99 34.60
N LEU A 798 58.21 -16.87 33.90
CA LEU A 798 59.11 -15.74 33.99
C LEU A 798 59.16 -15.11 35.37
N GLN A 799 57.98 -14.97 36.03
CA GLN A 799 57.89 -14.51 37.42
C GLN A 799 58.53 -15.49 38.40
N VAL A 800 58.36 -16.82 38.23
CA VAL A 800 58.99 -17.85 39.08
C VAL A 800 60.49 -17.84 38.83
N MET A 801 60.99 -17.62 37.62
CA MET A 801 62.45 -17.48 37.38
C MET A 801 62.99 -16.17 37.94
N SER A 802 62.22 -15.08 38.00
CA SER A 802 62.65 -13.81 38.60
C SER A 802 62.63 -13.84 40.15
N THR A 803 61.84 -14.75 40.81
CA THR A 803 61.77 -14.92 42.26
C THR A 803 62.74 -15.99 42.78
N ALA A 804 63.39 -16.78 41.87
CA ALA A 804 64.35 -17.83 42.25
C ALA A 804 65.77 -17.33 42.29
N THR A 805 66.07 -16.05 42.09
CA THR A 805 67.35 -15.42 42.25
C THR A 805 67.37 -14.55 43.51
N ASP A 806 67.46 -15.21 44.71
CA ASP A 806 67.92 -14.58 45.96
C ASP A 806 69.41 -14.91 46.19
N PRO A 807 70.21 -13.93 46.57
CA PRO A 807 71.64 -14.00 46.41
C PRO A 807 72.31 -14.63 47.60
N MET A 808 73.14 -15.67 47.39
CA MET A 808 74.26 -16.01 48.32
C MET A 808 75.60 -15.62 47.70
N LEU A 809 76.18 -14.59 48.30
CA LEU A 809 77.55 -14.18 48.48
C LEU A 809 78.64 -14.80 47.63
N GLY A 810 79.39 -13.84 47.00
CA GLY A 810 80.86 -14.04 46.92
C GLY A 810 81.49 -13.52 45.61
N ASP A 811 81.95 -12.28 45.67
CA ASP A 811 83.22 -11.80 45.13
C ASP A 811 83.67 -12.28 43.77
N SER A 812 83.45 -11.41 42.72
CA SER A 812 84.50 -11.02 41.73
C SER A 812 83.90 -10.09 40.68
N GLY A 813 84.44 -8.88 40.62
CA GLY A 813 84.05 -7.86 39.64
C GLY A 813 84.61 -8.24 38.26
N ALA A 814 83.62 -8.58 37.38
CA ALA A 814 83.71 -8.51 35.90
C ALA A 814 82.46 -9.02 35.17
N THR A 815 81.34 -9.36 35.90
CA THR A 815 80.12 -9.90 35.30
C THR A 815 78.87 -9.07 35.58
N ALA A 816 78.99 -7.93 36.23
CA ALA A 816 77.83 -7.09 36.61
C ALA A 816 77.19 -6.33 35.44
N ALA A 817 77.93 -6.13 34.32
CA ALA A 817 77.38 -5.42 33.17
C ALA A 817 76.45 -6.30 32.29
N THR A 818 76.72 -7.60 32.20
CA THR A 818 75.90 -8.52 31.31
C THR A 818 74.68 -9.00 32.07
N SER A 819 74.65 -9.07 33.38
CA SER A 819 73.49 -9.43 34.21
C SER A 819 72.41 -8.32 34.14
N SER A 820 72.85 -7.06 34.30
CA SER A 820 71.97 -5.87 34.21
C SER A 820 71.28 -5.67 32.86
N GLU A 821 72.05 -5.98 31.77
CA GLU A 821 71.47 -5.94 30.43
C GLU A 821 70.47 -7.08 30.20
N LEU A 822 70.71 -8.25 30.75
CA LEU A 822 69.80 -9.40 30.65
C LEU A 822 68.55 -9.18 31.48
N GLU A 823 68.67 -8.63 32.69
CA GLU A 823 67.52 -8.23 33.53
C GLU A 823 66.71 -7.13 32.87
N ALA A 824 67.29 -6.10 32.28
CA ALA A 824 66.62 -5.05 31.57
C ALA A 824 65.89 -5.58 30.31
N ARG A 825 66.47 -6.55 29.59
CA ARG A 825 65.82 -7.23 28.46
C ARG A 825 64.65 -8.09 28.92
N LEU A 826 64.76 -8.84 29.99
CA LEU A 826 63.68 -9.67 30.58
C LEU A 826 62.53 -8.79 31.12
N GLU A 827 62.84 -7.65 31.77
CA GLU A 827 61.85 -6.71 32.22
C GLU A 827 61.08 -6.04 31.05
N GLN A 828 61.85 -5.76 29.94
CA GLN A 828 61.24 -5.22 28.75
C GLN A 828 60.32 -6.26 28.08
N GLU A 829 60.75 -7.52 27.99
CA GLU A 829 59.96 -8.61 27.41
C GLU A 829 58.72 -8.95 28.28
N ILE A 830 58.84 -8.93 29.60
CA ILE A 830 57.68 -9.06 30.51
C ILE A 830 56.70 -7.91 30.35
N LYS A 831 57.20 -6.68 30.14
CA LYS A 831 56.34 -5.51 29.90
C LYS A 831 55.59 -5.61 28.58
N GLU A 832 56.26 -6.10 27.55
CA GLU A 832 55.69 -6.31 26.22
C GLU A 832 54.65 -7.44 26.22
N LEU A 833 54.93 -8.57 26.85
CA LEU A 833 54.00 -9.67 27.04
C LEU A 833 52.76 -9.25 27.90
N LYS A 834 52.95 -8.46 28.94
CA LYS A 834 51.85 -7.90 29.71
C LYS A 834 50.98 -6.97 28.86
N SER A 835 51.55 -6.19 27.93
CA SER A 835 50.83 -5.35 27.02
C SER A 835 50.04 -6.17 25.98
N GLN A 836 50.63 -7.24 25.43
CA GLN A 836 49.97 -8.16 24.52
C GLN A 836 48.81 -8.91 25.20
N VAL A 837 48.99 -9.42 26.40
CA VAL A 837 47.92 -10.06 27.20
C VAL A 837 46.77 -9.09 27.44
N LYS A 838 47.07 -7.83 27.75
CA LYS A 838 46.04 -6.80 27.91
C LYS A 838 45.29 -6.53 26.62
N ALA A 839 45.96 -6.35 25.49
CA ALA A 839 45.34 -6.14 24.18
C ALA A 839 44.47 -7.32 23.76
N LEU A 840 44.95 -8.56 23.92
CA LEU A 840 44.17 -9.76 23.62
C LEU A 840 42.94 -9.92 24.55
N SER A 841 43.06 -9.47 25.80
CA SER A 841 41.94 -9.48 26.73
C SER A 841 40.86 -8.46 26.37
N GLU A 842 41.26 -7.28 25.90
CA GLU A 842 40.36 -6.24 25.37
C GLU A 842 39.67 -6.70 24.08
N GLU A 843 40.42 -7.33 23.17
CA GLU A 843 39.88 -7.91 21.95
C GLU A 843 38.90 -9.07 22.21
N LYS A 844 39.22 -9.94 23.13
CA LYS A 844 38.29 -10.99 23.59
C LYS A 844 36.99 -10.44 24.16
N GLU A 845 37.02 -9.37 24.94
CA GLU A 845 35.81 -8.75 25.49
C GLU A 845 34.99 -8.06 24.39
N SER A 846 35.65 -7.45 23.39
CA SER A 846 34.98 -6.89 22.20
C SER A 846 34.27 -7.97 21.36
N LEU A 847 34.96 -9.08 21.09
CA LEU A 847 34.37 -10.23 20.38
C LEU A 847 33.22 -10.86 21.14
N LYS A 848 33.29 -10.91 22.46
CA LYS A 848 32.20 -11.40 23.31
C LYS A 848 30.97 -10.49 23.20
N GLN A 849 31.16 -9.16 23.21
CA GLN A 849 30.06 -8.21 23.02
C GLN A 849 29.43 -8.34 21.63
N GLN A 850 30.24 -8.58 20.58
CA GLN A 850 29.73 -8.84 19.23
C GLN A 850 28.93 -10.15 19.20
N LEU A 851 29.42 -11.19 19.86
CA LEU A 851 28.73 -12.47 19.97
C LEU A 851 27.38 -12.33 20.67
N ASP A 852 27.32 -11.60 21.79
CA ASP A 852 26.09 -11.35 22.54
C ASP A 852 25.07 -10.53 21.69
N SER A 853 25.56 -9.55 20.92
CA SER A 853 24.74 -8.76 20.00
C SER A 853 24.18 -9.63 18.86
N SER A 854 25.01 -10.48 18.26
CA SER A 854 24.59 -11.40 17.19
C SER A 854 23.60 -12.44 17.70
N THR A 855 23.81 -12.97 18.92
CA THR A 855 22.88 -13.90 19.57
C THR A 855 21.52 -13.25 19.83
N SER A 856 21.51 -11.99 20.26
CA SER A 856 20.27 -11.22 20.44
C SER A 856 19.55 -11.00 19.12
N THR A 857 20.27 -10.72 18.05
CA THR A 857 19.71 -10.54 16.71
C THR A 857 19.10 -11.84 16.17
N ILE A 858 19.76 -12.97 16.37
CA ILE A 858 19.25 -14.31 16.00
C ILE A 858 17.95 -14.60 16.76
N ALA A 859 17.90 -14.32 18.05
CA ALA A 859 16.67 -14.53 18.84
C ALA A 859 15.49 -13.68 18.33
N ILE A 860 15.74 -12.44 17.93
CA ILE A 860 14.72 -11.55 17.33
C ILE A 860 14.25 -12.10 15.98
N LEU A 861 15.17 -12.59 15.15
CA LEU A 861 14.85 -13.17 13.85
C LEU A 861 14.07 -14.48 13.99
N GLN A 862 14.41 -15.32 14.95
CA GLN A 862 13.68 -16.55 15.26
C GLN A 862 12.25 -16.26 15.75
N ASP A 863 12.07 -15.26 16.62
CA ASP A 863 10.72 -14.83 17.06
C ASP A 863 9.89 -14.29 15.88
N LYS A 864 10.54 -13.53 15.00
CA LYS A 864 9.89 -13.02 13.79
C LYS A 864 9.51 -14.15 12.82
N ASN A 865 10.37 -15.14 12.65
CA ASN A 865 10.08 -16.29 11.81
C ASN A 865 8.92 -17.11 12.37
N SER A 866 8.90 -17.35 13.67
CA SER A 866 7.78 -18.05 14.34
C SER A 866 6.45 -17.28 14.30
N ARG A 867 6.50 -15.94 14.17
CA ARG A 867 5.29 -15.14 13.92
C ARG A 867 4.80 -15.30 12.48
N LEU A 868 5.71 -15.23 11.51
CA LEU A 868 5.40 -15.41 10.10
C LEU A 868 4.87 -16.82 9.82
N GLU A 869 5.44 -17.85 10.43
CA GLU A 869 4.93 -19.22 10.32
C GLU A 869 3.49 -19.35 10.86
N ARG A 870 3.18 -18.67 11.97
CA ARG A 870 1.81 -18.63 12.50
C ARG A 870 0.86 -17.87 11.56
N GLU A 871 1.29 -16.74 11.02
CA GLU A 871 0.49 -15.98 10.05
C GLU A 871 0.22 -16.79 8.77
N VAL A 872 1.22 -17.53 8.28
CA VAL A 872 1.07 -18.43 7.12
C VAL A 872 0.10 -19.58 7.43
N ALA A 873 0.23 -20.19 8.62
CA ALA A 873 -0.67 -21.26 9.04
C ALA A 873 -2.12 -20.77 9.21
N GLU A 874 -2.30 -19.56 9.73
CA GLU A 874 -3.61 -18.93 9.87
C GLU A 874 -4.22 -18.58 8.52
N SER A 875 -3.43 -18.05 7.58
CA SER A 875 -3.86 -17.77 6.21
C SER A 875 -4.22 -19.04 5.44
N LYS A 876 -3.46 -20.12 5.61
CA LYS A 876 -3.76 -21.41 5.00
C LYS A 876 -5.06 -21.98 5.54
N LYS A 877 -5.30 -21.88 6.85
CA LYS A 877 -6.57 -22.29 7.45
C LYS A 877 -7.75 -21.46 6.92
N GLU A 878 -7.56 -20.14 6.76
CA GLU A 878 -8.58 -19.28 6.14
C GLU A 878 -8.88 -19.70 4.69
N GLN A 879 -7.87 -20.11 3.95
CA GLN A 879 -8.01 -20.61 2.59
C GLN A 879 -8.79 -21.96 2.56
N ASP A 880 -8.47 -22.86 3.47
CA ASP A 880 -9.20 -24.15 3.61
C ASP A 880 -10.66 -23.92 3.99
N ASP A 881 -10.93 -22.98 4.91
CA ASP A 881 -12.31 -22.61 5.31
C ASP A 881 -13.10 -22.00 4.12
N LEU A 882 -12.46 -21.21 3.26
CA LEU A 882 -13.07 -20.69 2.04
C LEU A 882 -13.36 -21.78 1.00
N LEU A 883 -12.48 -22.77 0.84
CA LEU A 883 -12.71 -23.91 -0.06
C LEU A 883 -13.89 -24.76 0.39
N VAL A 884 -14.06 -24.96 1.69
CA VAL A 884 -15.23 -25.65 2.25
C VAL A 884 -16.51 -24.87 1.94
N LEU A 885 -16.50 -23.53 2.06
CA LEU A 885 -17.63 -22.69 1.72
C LEU A 885 -17.98 -22.75 0.22
N LEU A 886 -16.99 -22.77 -0.65
CA LEU A 886 -17.20 -22.94 -2.10
C LEU A 886 -17.85 -24.29 -2.42
N ALA A 887 -17.36 -25.39 -1.83
CA ALA A 887 -17.94 -26.71 -2.01
C ALA A 887 -19.41 -26.78 -1.56
N ASP A 888 -19.77 -26.08 -0.47
CA ASP A 888 -21.14 -25.97 0.02
C ASP A 888 -22.04 -25.16 -0.95
N GLN A 889 -21.51 -24.10 -1.56
CA GLN A 889 -22.19 -23.34 -2.61
C GLN A 889 -22.46 -24.18 -3.86
N ASP A 890 -21.47 -24.92 -4.33
CA ASP A 890 -21.62 -25.80 -5.49
C ASP A 890 -22.66 -26.87 -5.24
N GLN A 891 -22.73 -27.41 -4.02
CA GLN A 891 -23.78 -28.36 -3.64
C GLN A 891 -25.17 -27.71 -3.66
N LYS A 892 -25.31 -26.45 -3.22
CA LYS A 892 -26.56 -25.69 -3.29
C LYS A 892 -27.01 -25.46 -4.73
N ILE A 893 -26.07 -24.98 -5.58
CA ILE A 893 -26.33 -24.74 -7.00
C ILE A 893 -26.81 -26.04 -7.67
N SER A 894 -26.12 -27.16 -7.41
CA SER A 894 -26.51 -28.45 -7.94
C SER A 894 -27.90 -28.90 -7.46
N ALA A 895 -28.22 -28.68 -6.19
CA ALA A 895 -29.53 -28.98 -5.64
C ALA A 895 -30.65 -28.11 -6.23
N GLN A 896 -30.34 -26.80 -6.49
CA GLN A 896 -31.28 -25.90 -7.14
C GLN A 896 -31.48 -26.23 -8.61
N LYS A 897 -30.42 -26.57 -9.35
CA LYS A 897 -30.49 -27.08 -10.75
C LYS A 897 -31.35 -28.33 -10.83
N MET A 898 -31.21 -29.28 -9.89
CA MET A 898 -32.07 -30.48 -9.84
C MET A 898 -33.54 -30.12 -9.61
N LYS A 899 -33.84 -29.22 -8.67
CA LYS A 899 -35.23 -28.78 -8.43
C LYS A 899 -35.85 -28.08 -9.64
N LEU A 900 -35.08 -27.21 -10.33
CA LEU A 900 -35.56 -26.56 -11.57
C LEU A 900 -35.82 -27.59 -12.67
N LYS A 901 -35.01 -28.63 -12.77
CA LYS A 901 -35.18 -29.75 -13.72
C LYS A 901 -36.44 -30.57 -13.40
N ASP A 902 -36.77 -30.79 -12.11
CA ASP A 902 -37.99 -31.45 -11.66
C ASP A 902 -39.25 -30.61 -11.96
N PHE A 903 -39.14 -29.27 -12.01
CA PHE A 903 -40.22 -28.37 -12.42
C PHE A 903 -40.33 -28.18 -13.93
N GLY A 904 -39.52 -28.89 -14.76
CA GLY A 904 -39.57 -28.83 -16.21
C GLY A 904 -38.99 -27.56 -16.85
N VAL A 905 -38.20 -26.81 -16.10
CA VAL A 905 -37.46 -25.66 -16.63
C VAL A 905 -36.16 -26.18 -17.24
N ALA A 906 -35.92 -25.85 -18.51
CA ALA A 906 -34.64 -26.16 -19.15
C ALA A 906 -33.56 -25.29 -18.52
N VAL A 907 -32.67 -25.87 -17.75
CA VAL A 907 -31.44 -25.24 -17.26
C VAL A 907 -30.38 -25.51 -18.29
N GLU A 908 -29.88 -24.47 -18.96
CA GLU A 908 -28.71 -24.58 -19.80
C GLU A 908 -27.52 -24.93 -18.89
N ASP A 909 -26.98 -26.14 -19.06
CA ASP A 909 -25.70 -26.50 -18.48
C ASP A 909 -24.63 -25.81 -19.32
N GLU A 910 -24.05 -24.69 -18.78
CA GLU A 910 -22.90 -23.98 -19.40
C GLU A 910 -21.59 -24.80 -19.28
N ASP A 911 -21.67 -26.11 -19.24
CA ASP A 911 -20.52 -27.02 -19.12
C ASP A 911 -20.18 -27.75 -20.43
N ASP A 912 -20.25 -27.04 -21.58
CA ASP A 912 -19.70 -27.59 -22.83
C ASP A 912 -18.90 -26.52 -23.60
N THR A 913 -17.85 -26.00 -22.96
CA THR A 913 -16.68 -25.55 -23.70
C THR A 913 -15.50 -26.42 -23.23
N GLU A 914 -15.39 -27.62 -23.81
CA GLU A 914 -14.12 -28.31 -23.91
C GLU A 914 -13.12 -27.40 -24.65
N SER A 915 -12.39 -26.59 -23.92
CA SER A 915 -11.06 -26.20 -24.33
C SER A 915 -10.12 -27.30 -23.83
N GLY A 916 -9.79 -28.21 -24.73
CA GLY A 916 -8.71 -29.14 -24.49
C GLY A 916 -7.42 -28.38 -24.24
N ASP A 917 -7.06 -28.24 -22.99
CA ASP A 917 -5.70 -27.97 -22.57
C ASP A 917 -5.18 -29.28 -21.95
N GLN A 918 -4.27 -29.93 -22.70
CA GLN A 918 -3.51 -31.06 -22.21
C GLN A 918 -2.62 -30.54 -21.11
N GLY A 919 -2.98 -30.83 -19.87
CA GLY A 919 -2.15 -30.60 -18.71
C GLY A 919 -0.87 -31.42 -18.83
N ASP A 920 0.25 -30.73 -18.71
CA ASP A 920 1.50 -31.33 -18.31
C ASP A 920 1.34 -31.79 -16.86
N GLU A 921 1.39 -33.13 -16.68
CA GLU A 921 1.58 -33.78 -15.40
C GLU A 921 3.01 -33.48 -14.95
N ASP A 922 3.18 -32.46 -14.11
CA ASP A 922 4.38 -32.35 -13.29
C ASP A 922 4.22 -33.26 -12.07
N GLU A 923 4.86 -34.42 -12.18
CA GLU A 923 5.22 -35.25 -11.03
C GLU A 923 6.13 -34.48 -10.10
N ASP A 924 5.58 -33.87 -9.06
CA ASP A 924 6.33 -33.50 -7.87
C ASP A 924 6.65 -34.76 -7.07
N GLY A 925 7.83 -35.27 -7.31
CA GLY A 925 8.42 -36.26 -6.46
C GLY A 925 8.81 -35.68 -5.11
N ASP A 926 8.14 -36.14 -4.05
CA ASP A 926 8.59 -36.05 -2.67
C ASP A 926 10.00 -36.66 -2.55
N GLU A 927 11.02 -35.83 -2.46
CA GLU A 927 12.29 -36.22 -1.85
C GLU A 927 12.34 -35.76 -0.42
N GLU A 928 12.06 -36.69 0.49
CA GLU A 928 12.50 -36.63 1.89
C GLU A 928 14.02 -36.57 1.90
N GLU A 929 14.62 -35.45 2.26
CA GLU A 929 15.98 -35.42 2.79
C GLU A 929 15.93 -35.21 4.30
N GLN A 930 16.21 -36.31 4.99
CA GLN A 930 16.78 -36.35 6.33
C GLN A 930 18.25 -35.88 6.22
N ASP A 931 18.59 -34.72 6.82
CA ASP A 931 19.68 -34.57 7.83
C ASP A 931 19.70 -33.11 8.33
#